data_2ac2889ae9ba6bfeca0d4bcc2d0d2392
#
_entry.id   2ac2889ae9ba6bfeca0d4bcc2d0d2392
#
_cell.length_a   1.000
_cell.length_b   1.000
_cell.length_c   1.000
_cell.angle_alpha   90.00
_cell.angle_beta   90.00
_cell.angle_gamma   90.00
#
_symmetry.space_group_name_H-M   'P 1'
#
loop_
_entity.id
_entity.type
_entity.pdbx_description
1 polymer ?
#
loop_
_entity_poly.entity_id
_entity_poly.type
_entity_poly.pdbx_seq_one_letter_code
_entity_poly.pdbx_strand_id
1 'polypeptide(L)'
;MSHQSELIATNIDEYLKQHEQKELLRMLTCGSVDDGKSTLIGRLLHDSKLIYEDQLEAVRADSAKVGTVADGLDLALLVDGLQAEREQGITIDVAYRYFSTAKRKFIIADTPGHEQYTRNMATGASTCDLAIILVDARHGVMTQTKRHSYITTLLGIKHIIVAINKMDLVGYSEEVYQNIKNDYAAFSSQLDMGEVRYLPISALNGDNVVDASKHMPWYEGAPLMTVLENIQISGDRNFSDFRFPVQYVNRPNLDFRGFCGTVASGVIKKGDEILVLPSRKKSTVKSIVTYEGELTQAFPPLAVTLTLDDEIDISRGDMLVSASNMPEFSDRIDAEVVWMDEQPLVAGKQYLFKQATKKSGGSISAIKFKTDVNTLEKQPSDSLTLNEIGRCEITLSQRLAFDPYRKNHGTGAFIIIDKLTNVTVGAGMIVGGVADQTDAAWDANAKSDLLKPTDSLISLTERRQRLGQKPKTILITGLTGAGKSTIAYALERKLFDMGRTAYVLDGQNMRLGPSKDLGFDAESRSENLRRSIEIAKIINQNGGIAICSFVAPNADVRQKAREAIGQDFIEVYLSAPLDVCISRDTEGFYNNAEKEGIETIPGLSIDYETPENPELTLPTHELDVDTCVERLITILEDSGTL
;
A
#
# COMPACT_ATOMS: atom_id res chain seq x y z
N MET A 1 -14.75 -35.17 31.49
CA MET A 1 -14.82 -35.15 30.01
C MET A 1 -15.26 -33.75 29.59
N SER A 2 -14.57 -33.13 28.65
CA SER A 2 -14.93 -31.77 28.21
C SER A 2 -16.24 -31.80 27.40
N HIS A 3 -17.01 -30.73 27.43
CA HIS A 3 -18.24 -30.57 26.64
C HIS A 3 -18.03 -30.91 25.15
N GLN A 4 -16.80 -30.74 24.63
CA GLN A 4 -16.40 -31.10 23.27
C GLN A 4 -16.38 -32.64 23.04
N SER A 5 -15.88 -33.42 23.99
CA SER A 5 -15.86 -34.88 23.86
C SER A 5 -17.25 -35.49 23.90
N GLU A 6 -18.20 -34.89 24.60
CA GLU A 6 -19.61 -35.31 24.60
C GLU A 6 -20.31 -34.97 23.29
N LEU A 7 -20.04 -33.77 22.70
CA LEU A 7 -20.63 -33.38 21.42
C LEU A 7 -20.10 -34.25 20.26
N ILE A 8 -18.79 -34.52 20.24
CA ILE A 8 -18.17 -35.42 19.25
C ILE A 8 -18.78 -36.84 19.35
N ALA A 9 -19.02 -37.32 20.55
CA ALA A 9 -19.58 -38.65 20.78
C ALA A 9 -21.08 -38.75 20.45
N THR A 10 -21.82 -37.63 20.52
CA THR A 10 -23.28 -37.62 20.37
C THR A 10 -23.77 -37.10 19.03
N ASN A 11 -23.09 -36.09 18.44
CA ASN A 11 -23.48 -35.51 17.16
C ASN A 11 -22.27 -34.84 16.46
N ILE A 12 -21.54 -35.62 15.70
CA ILE A 12 -20.35 -35.19 14.99
C ILE A 12 -20.64 -34.11 13.94
N ASP A 13 -21.80 -34.16 13.27
CA ASP A 13 -22.16 -33.17 12.23
C ASP A 13 -22.43 -31.80 12.84
N GLU A 14 -23.05 -31.75 13.99
CA GLU A 14 -23.28 -30.51 14.76
C GLU A 14 -21.95 -29.91 15.25
N TYR A 15 -21.05 -30.76 15.74
CA TYR A 15 -19.71 -30.37 16.14
C TYR A 15 -18.92 -29.78 14.97
N LEU A 16 -18.95 -30.41 13.80
CA LEU A 16 -18.26 -29.94 12.61
C LEU A 16 -18.79 -28.57 12.16
N LYS A 17 -20.12 -28.39 12.09
CA LYS A 17 -20.74 -27.10 11.74
C LYS A 17 -20.36 -25.99 12.70
N GLN A 18 -20.44 -26.27 14.02
CA GLN A 18 -20.03 -25.28 15.02
C GLN A 18 -18.53 -24.97 14.94
N HIS A 19 -17.70 -25.96 14.60
CA HIS A 19 -16.26 -25.79 14.47
C HIS A 19 -15.86 -25.00 13.21
N GLU A 20 -16.60 -25.16 12.11
CA GLU A 20 -16.40 -24.40 10.87
C GLU A 20 -16.72 -22.91 11.03
N GLN A 21 -17.70 -22.57 11.84
CA GLN A 21 -18.17 -21.19 12.05
C GLN A 21 -17.36 -20.40 13.07
N LYS A 22 -16.43 -21.04 13.82
CA LYS A 22 -15.61 -20.36 14.81
C LYS A 22 -14.67 -19.36 14.16
N GLU A 23 -14.66 -18.15 14.68
CA GLU A 23 -13.68 -17.12 14.27
C GLU A 23 -12.25 -17.58 14.59
N LEU A 24 -11.31 -17.26 13.71
CA LEU A 24 -9.89 -17.56 13.87
C LEU A 24 -9.15 -16.31 14.36
N LEU A 25 -8.46 -16.43 15.51
CA LEU A 25 -7.54 -15.43 16.03
C LEU A 25 -6.09 -15.85 15.78
N ARG A 26 -5.34 -15.03 15.09
CA ARG A 26 -3.89 -15.17 14.94
C ARG A 26 -3.21 -14.28 15.95
N MET A 27 -2.37 -14.83 16.80
CA MET A 27 -1.67 -14.07 17.82
C MET A 27 -0.20 -14.44 17.86
N LEU A 28 0.64 -13.47 18.17
CA LEU A 28 2.06 -13.73 18.42
C LEU A 28 2.38 -13.56 19.91
N THR A 29 3.39 -14.31 20.36
CA THR A 29 4.05 -14.08 21.64
C THR A 29 5.42 -13.50 21.41
N CYS A 30 5.74 -12.39 22.06
CA CYS A 30 7.04 -11.73 22.00
C CYS A 30 7.44 -11.19 23.38
N GLY A 31 8.72 -10.87 23.54
CA GLY A 31 9.30 -10.44 24.81
C GLY A 31 10.78 -10.82 24.82
N SER A 32 11.53 -10.40 25.86
CA SER A 32 12.95 -10.71 25.99
C SER A 32 13.20 -12.23 26.14
N VAL A 33 14.44 -12.61 26.01
CA VAL A 33 14.88 -13.97 26.38
C VAL A 33 14.52 -14.17 27.84
N ASP A 34 14.06 -15.37 28.20
CA ASP A 34 13.64 -15.76 29.56
C ASP A 34 12.39 -15.07 30.13
N ASP A 35 11.65 -14.25 29.37
CA ASP A 35 10.37 -13.69 29.84
C ASP A 35 9.26 -14.76 30.00
N GLY A 36 9.49 -16.01 29.53
CA GLY A 36 8.59 -17.14 29.70
C GLY A 36 7.59 -17.32 28.55
N LYS A 37 7.95 -16.94 27.31
CA LYS A 37 7.11 -17.12 26.10
C LYS A 37 6.70 -18.56 25.90
N SER A 38 7.65 -19.49 25.75
CA SER A 38 7.41 -20.92 25.53
C SER A 38 6.64 -21.54 26.70
N THR A 39 6.94 -21.10 27.95
CA THR A 39 6.19 -21.54 29.14
C THR A 39 4.72 -21.12 29.06
N LEU A 40 4.42 -19.88 28.64
CA LEU A 40 3.05 -19.39 28.49
C LEU A 40 2.29 -20.17 27.40
N ILE A 41 2.92 -20.38 26.24
CA ILE A 41 2.32 -21.16 25.15
C ILE A 41 2.04 -22.59 25.61
N GLY A 42 3.02 -23.22 26.22
CA GLY A 42 2.87 -24.57 26.78
C GLY A 42 1.73 -24.66 27.82
N ARG A 43 1.60 -23.64 28.68
CA ARG A 43 0.53 -23.50 29.66
C ARG A 43 -0.84 -23.37 28.99
N LEU A 44 -0.98 -22.51 27.98
CA LEU A 44 -2.21 -22.35 27.21
C LEU A 44 -2.63 -23.66 26.55
N LEU A 45 -1.71 -24.38 25.94
CA LEU A 45 -1.97 -25.69 25.30
C LEU A 45 -2.36 -26.74 26.33
N HIS A 46 -1.65 -26.81 27.45
CA HIS A 46 -1.89 -27.78 28.52
C HIS A 46 -3.27 -27.58 29.18
N ASP A 47 -3.55 -26.36 29.65
CA ASP A 47 -4.76 -26.06 30.42
C ASP A 47 -6.01 -26.03 29.53
N SER A 48 -5.86 -25.80 28.22
CA SER A 48 -6.93 -25.98 27.22
C SER A 48 -7.27 -27.44 26.94
N LYS A 49 -6.57 -28.42 27.57
CA LYS A 49 -6.76 -29.87 27.44
C LYS A 49 -6.69 -30.40 26.01
N LEU A 50 -5.78 -29.82 25.20
CA LEU A 50 -5.62 -30.12 23.77
C LEU A 50 -4.35 -30.92 23.47
N ILE A 51 -3.60 -31.30 24.52
CA ILE A 51 -2.41 -32.14 24.41
C ILE A 51 -2.83 -33.58 24.59
N TYR A 52 -2.41 -34.44 23.68
CA TYR A 52 -2.64 -35.87 23.77
C TYR A 52 -1.82 -36.48 24.93
N GLU A 53 -2.36 -37.54 25.57
CA GLU A 53 -1.72 -38.19 26.73
C GLU A 53 -0.30 -38.68 26.43
N ASP A 54 -0.08 -39.23 25.24
CA ASP A 54 1.24 -39.69 24.77
C ASP A 54 2.27 -38.56 24.66
N GLN A 55 1.84 -37.37 24.22
CA GLN A 55 2.70 -36.18 24.19
C GLN A 55 3.04 -35.68 25.59
N LEU A 56 2.07 -35.71 26.52
CA LEU A 56 2.28 -35.38 27.93
C LEU A 56 3.26 -36.32 28.60
N GLU A 57 3.18 -37.65 28.32
CA GLU A 57 4.12 -38.65 28.83
C GLU A 57 5.55 -38.41 28.30
N ALA A 58 5.68 -38.10 27.01
CA ALA A 58 6.97 -37.76 26.40
C ALA A 58 7.58 -36.52 27.06
N VAL A 59 6.81 -35.43 27.25
CA VAL A 59 7.27 -34.23 27.92
C VAL A 59 7.65 -34.48 29.38
N ARG A 60 6.91 -35.33 30.11
CA ARG A 60 7.30 -35.75 31.48
C ARG A 60 8.64 -36.45 31.50
N ALA A 61 8.86 -37.36 30.54
CA ALA A 61 10.12 -38.09 30.43
C ALA A 61 11.30 -37.18 30.06
N ASP A 62 11.07 -36.18 29.21
CA ASP A 62 12.08 -35.21 28.80
C ASP A 62 12.31 -34.16 29.89
N SER A 63 11.27 -33.70 30.60
CA SER A 63 11.40 -32.78 31.75
C SER A 63 12.29 -33.36 32.85
N ALA A 64 12.25 -34.69 33.07
CA ALA A 64 13.10 -35.34 34.04
C ALA A 64 14.58 -35.42 33.62
N LYS A 65 14.90 -35.24 32.32
CA LYS A 65 16.27 -35.34 31.79
C LYS A 65 16.93 -33.98 31.52
N VAL A 66 16.16 -33.02 31.00
CA VAL A 66 16.66 -31.77 30.46
C VAL A 66 15.84 -30.56 30.96
N GLY A 67 14.76 -30.78 31.74
CA GLY A 67 13.87 -29.71 32.18
C GLY A 67 14.56 -28.68 33.08
N THR A 68 14.20 -27.42 32.91
CA THR A 68 14.68 -26.29 33.68
C THR A 68 13.94 -26.06 34.99
N VAL A 69 12.86 -26.83 35.23
CA VAL A 69 11.99 -26.74 36.41
C VAL A 69 12.31 -27.88 37.38
N ALA A 70 12.75 -27.53 38.60
CA ALA A 70 13.36 -28.47 39.57
C ALA A 70 12.45 -29.61 40.05
N ASP A 71 11.12 -29.46 40.07
CA ASP A 71 10.17 -30.51 40.55
C ASP A 71 8.84 -30.43 39.77
N GLY A 72 8.83 -30.17 38.47
CA GLY A 72 7.61 -29.97 37.71
C GLY A 72 7.68 -30.37 36.23
N LEU A 73 6.54 -30.33 35.57
CA LEU A 73 6.42 -30.49 34.13
C LEU A 73 6.94 -29.25 33.44
N ASP A 74 8.03 -29.36 32.67
CA ASP A 74 8.54 -28.25 31.86
C ASP A 74 7.71 -28.12 30.56
N LEU A 75 6.72 -27.23 30.61
CA LEU A 75 5.79 -27.01 29.50
C LEU A 75 6.45 -26.30 28.30
N ALA A 76 7.63 -25.68 28.46
CA ALA A 76 8.38 -25.10 27.35
C ALA A 76 8.80 -26.17 26.33
N LEU A 77 9.10 -27.38 26.79
CA LEU A 77 9.46 -28.52 25.92
C LEU A 77 8.35 -28.96 24.95
N LEU A 78 7.10 -28.53 25.18
CA LEU A 78 6.00 -28.73 24.22
C LEU A 78 6.13 -27.86 22.97
N VAL A 79 6.86 -26.77 23.06
CA VAL A 79 6.94 -25.74 22.05
C VAL A 79 8.23 -25.81 21.25
N ASP A 80 9.33 -26.19 21.89
CA ASP A 80 10.66 -26.23 21.28
C ASP A 80 10.74 -27.34 20.23
N GLY A 81 10.73 -26.93 18.95
CA GLY A 81 10.65 -27.84 17.79
C GLY A 81 12.00 -28.25 17.22
N LEU A 82 12.99 -27.35 17.22
CA LEU A 82 14.31 -27.59 16.65
C LEU A 82 15.29 -28.13 17.71
N GLN A 83 16.18 -29.02 17.30
CA GLN A 83 17.22 -29.52 18.20
C GLN A 83 18.12 -28.38 18.71
N ALA A 84 18.45 -27.40 17.85
CA ALA A 84 19.24 -26.23 18.22
C ALA A 84 18.53 -25.32 19.25
N GLU A 85 17.20 -25.22 19.19
CA GLU A 85 16.39 -24.49 20.18
C GLU A 85 16.45 -25.17 21.55
N ARG A 86 16.32 -26.49 21.56
CA ARG A 86 16.42 -27.29 22.80
C ARG A 86 17.80 -27.24 23.44
N GLU A 87 18.87 -27.25 22.62
CA GLU A 87 20.25 -27.17 23.09
C GLU A 87 20.63 -25.78 23.63
N GLN A 88 20.08 -24.73 23.02
CA GLN A 88 20.38 -23.34 23.37
C GLN A 88 19.37 -22.72 24.34
N GLY A 89 18.19 -23.32 24.48
CA GLY A 89 17.09 -22.81 25.31
C GLY A 89 16.49 -21.50 24.79
N ILE A 90 16.58 -21.24 23.47
CA ILE A 90 16.06 -20.01 22.83
C ILE A 90 15.27 -20.36 21.58
N THR A 91 14.21 -19.61 21.30
CA THR A 91 13.49 -19.68 20.02
C THR A 91 14.33 -19.01 18.93
N ILE A 92 14.56 -19.69 17.82
CA ILE A 92 15.38 -19.22 16.69
C ILE A 92 14.49 -18.84 15.51
N ASP A 93 13.54 -19.71 15.16
CA ASP A 93 12.62 -19.51 14.03
C ASP A 93 11.18 -19.32 14.51
N VAL A 94 10.29 -18.91 13.61
CA VAL A 94 8.85 -18.77 13.94
C VAL A 94 8.18 -20.13 13.94
N ALA A 95 7.69 -20.55 15.11
CA ALA A 95 6.93 -21.76 15.25
C ALA A 95 5.43 -21.45 15.36
N TYR A 96 4.61 -22.14 14.55
CA TYR A 96 3.15 -21.98 14.62
C TYR A 96 2.53 -23.13 15.40
N ARG A 97 1.67 -22.80 16.37
CA ARG A 97 0.90 -23.76 17.16
C ARG A 97 -0.59 -23.47 17.01
N TYR A 98 -1.37 -24.52 16.95
CA TYR A 98 -2.80 -24.47 16.69
C TYR A 98 -3.56 -25.06 17.87
N PHE A 99 -4.57 -24.34 18.32
CA PHE A 99 -5.52 -24.88 19.27
C PHE A 99 -6.90 -24.27 19.08
N SER A 100 -7.93 -24.83 19.72
CA SER A 100 -9.27 -24.27 19.69
C SER A 100 -9.99 -24.52 21.00
N THR A 101 -10.79 -23.55 21.40
CA THR A 101 -11.75 -23.69 22.50
C THR A 101 -13.16 -23.96 21.95
N ALA A 102 -14.13 -24.04 22.82
CA ALA A 102 -15.53 -24.13 22.41
C ALA A 102 -15.95 -22.86 21.59
N LYS A 103 -15.33 -21.70 21.84
CA LYS A 103 -15.72 -20.42 21.25
C LYS A 103 -14.91 -20.03 20.02
N ARG A 104 -13.60 -20.32 19.99
CA ARG A 104 -12.69 -19.75 18.98
C ARG A 104 -11.56 -20.70 18.58
N LYS A 105 -11.04 -20.54 17.37
CA LYS A 105 -9.78 -21.16 16.89
C LYS A 105 -8.64 -20.19 17.08
N PHE A 106 -7.45 -20.70 17.36
CA PHE A 106 -6.25 -19.91 17.61
C PHE A 106 -5.06 -20.43 16.81
N ILE A 107 -4.28 -19.51 16.28
CA ILE A 107 -2.94 -19.76 15.78
C ILE A 107 -1.99 -18.88 16.60
N ILE A 108 -1.04 -19.53 17.28
CA ILE A 108 0.03 -18.83 17.99
C ILE A 108 1.27 -18.84 17.11
N ALA A 109 1.84 -17.67 16.84
CA ALA A 109 3.18 -17.53 16.31
C ALA A 109 4.14 -17.33 17.49
N ASP A 110 4.94 -18.34 17.81
CA ASP A 110 6.03 -18.19 18.76
C ASP A 110 7.20 -17.53 18.05
N THR A 111 7.66 -16.38 18.58
CA THR A 111 8.68 -15.57 17.93
C THR A 111 9.92 -15.41 18.81
N PRO A 112 11.11 -15.38 18.18
CA PRO A 112 12.37 -15.23 18.92
C PRO A 112 12.43 -13.91 19.70
N GLY A 113 13.02 -13.98 20.90
CA GLY A 113 13.23 -12.81 21.76
C GLY A 113 14.54 -12.08 21.49
N HIS A 114 15.50 -12.70 20.79
CA HIS A 114 16.83 -12.14 20.58
C HIS A 114 16.86 -11.17 19.39
N GLU A 115 17.62 -10.07 19.51
CA GLU A 115 17.68 -9.02 18.47
C GLU A 115 18.16 -9.51 17.10
N GLN A 116 19.04 -10.51 17.05
CA GLN A 116 19.54 -11.10 15.82
C GLN A 116 18.44 -11.76 14.97
N TYR A 117 17.30 -12.08 15.57
CA TYR A 117 16.17 -12.74 14.90
C TYR A 117 14.98 -11.78 14.67
N THR A 118 15.20 -10.48 14.69
CA THR A 118 14.14 -9.46 14.45
C THR A 118 13.37 -9.71 13.15
N ARG A 119 14.04 -10.19 12.09
CA ARG A 119 13.39 -10.57 10.82
C ARG A 119 12.34 -11.68 11.01
N ASN A 120 12.64 -12.68 11.84
CA ASN A 120 11.73 -13.80 12.10
C ASN A 120 10.52 -13.31 12.93
N MET A 121 10.76 -12.45 13.91
CA MET A 121 9.70 -11.78 14.68
C MET A 121 8.79 -10.94 13.76
N ALA A 122 9.35 -10.13 12.87
CA ALA A 122 8.57 -9.35 11.91
C ALA A 122 7.74 -10.24 10.96
N THR A 123 8.30 -11.36 10.51
CA THR A 123 7.61 -12.35 9.68
C THR A 123 6.41 -12.97 10.41
N GLY A 124 6.59 -13.40 11.65
CA GLY A 124 5.50 -13.95 12.48
C GLY A 124 4.41 -12.91 12.75
N ALA A 125 4.81 -11.71 13.12
CA ALA A 125 3.91 -10.62 13.46
C ALA A 125 3.06 -10.12 12.27
N SER A 126 3.59 -10.18 11.04
CA SER A 126 2.90 -9.66 9.85
C SER A 126 1.56 -10.34 9.52
N THR A 127 1.29 -11.50 10.11
CA THR A 127 0.06 -12.27 9.89
C THR A 127 -0.86 -12.30 11.11
N CYS A 128 -0.48 -11.63 12.20
CA CYS A 128 -1.19 -11.71 13.47
C CYS A 128 -2.16 -10.54 13.68
N ASP A 129 -3.28 -10.85 14.30
CA ASP A 129 -4.32 -9.88 14.69
C ASP A 129 -4.06 -9.29 16.08
N LEU A 130 -3.29 -10.01 16.93
CA LEU A 130 -3.04 -9.69 18.34
C LEU A 130 -1.59 -10.00 18.70
N ALA A 131 -0.99 -9.18 19.56
CA ALA A 131 0.32 -9.42 20.16
C ALA A 131 0.23 -9.58 21.68
N ILE A 132 0.87 -10.62 22.22
CA ILE A 132 1.11 -10.80 23.64
C ILE A 132 2.57 -10.47 23.91
N ILE A 133 2.81 -9.33 24.54
CA ILE A 133 4.15 -8.85 24.91
C ILE A 133 4.41 -9.25 26.35
N LEU A 134 5.31 -10.19 26.56
CA LEU A 134 5.69 -10.64 27.90
C LEU A 134 6.71 -9.66 28.51
N VAL A 135 6.54 -9.42 29.80
CA VAL A 135 7.43 -8.61 30.62
C VAL A 135 7.70 -9.37 31.92
N ASP A 136 8.96 -9.66 32.21
CA ASP A 136 9.34 -10.28 33.50
C ASP A 136 9.14 -9.27 34.64
N ALA A 137 8.32 -9.61 35.62
CA ALA A 137 8.00 -8.73 36.76
C ALA A 137 9.24 -8.32 37.59
N ARG A 138 10.35 -9.07 37.52
CA ARG A 138 11.61 -8.74 38.21
C ARG A 138 12.41 -7.65 37.52
N HIS A 139 12.26 -7.53 36.18
CA HIS A 139 13.10 -6.64 35.36
C HIS A 139 12.34 -5.46 34.78
N GLY A 140 11.02 -5.53 34.67
CA GLY A 140 10.20 -4.46 34.11
C GLY A 140 10.40 -4.28 32.60
N VAL A 141 10.15 -3.06 32.10
CA VAL A 141 10.18 -2.72 30.68
C VAL A 141 11.63 -2.62 30.17
N MET A 142 12.05 -3.65 29.45
CA MET A 142 13.40 -3.76 28.90
C MET A 142 13.50 -3.18 27.48
N THR A 143 14.73 -2.97 26.98
CA THR A 143 14.99 -2.53 25.59
C THR A 143 14.31 -3.43 24.56
N GLN A 144 14.36 -4.75 24.76
CA GLN A 144 13.69 -5.71 23.87
C GLN A 144 12.17 -5.56 23.88
N THR A 145 11.58 -5.29 25.05
CA THR A 145 10.15 -5.01 25.17
C THR A 145 9.75 -3.81 24.31
N LYS A 146 10.53 -2.73 24.36
CA LYS A 146 10.33 -1.52 23.54
C LYS A 146 10.44 -1.82 22.04
N ARG A 147 11.48 -2.58 21.65
CA ARG A 147 11.69 -3.01 20.26
C ARG A 147 10.51 -3.81 19.71
N HIS A 148 10.06 -4.81 20.44
CA HIS A 148 8.93 -5.64 20.04
C HIS A 148 7.63 -4.83 19.96
N SER A 149 7.41 -3.92 20.88
CA SER A 149 6.28 -2.99 20.85
C SER A 149 6.32 -2.09 19.61
N TYR A 150 7.49 -1.58 19.24
CA TYR A 150 7.65 -0.78 18.02
C TYR A 150 7.35 -1.59 16.77
N ILE A 151 7.88 -2.81 16.65
CA ILE A 151 7.65 -3.67 15.49
C ILE A 151 6.17 -4.07 15.36
N THR A 152 5.50 -4.41 16.47
CA THR A 152 4.07 -4.74 16.44
C THR A 152 3.22 -3.55 16.01
N THR A 153 3.58 -2.34 16.44
CA THR A 153 2.92 -1.09 16.00
C THR A 153 3.17 -0.82 14.52
N LEU A 154 4.41 -0.97 14.07
CA LEU A 154 4.81 -0.78 12.67
C LEU A 154 4.03 -1.72 11.74
N LEU A 155 3.83 -2.97 12.17
CA LEU A 155 3.05 -3.98 11.45
C LEU A 155 1.54 -3.85 11.63
N GLY A 156 1.07 -2.80 12.31
CA GLY A 156 -0.34 -2.43 12.41
C GLY A 156 -1.18 -3.35 13.28
N ILE A 157 -0.57 -4.07 14.23
CA ILE A 157 -1.32 -4.89 15.19
C ILE A 157 -2.04 -3.97 16.17
N LYS A 158 -3.37 -4.03 16.18
CA LYS A 158 -4.22 -3.12 16.96
C LYS A 158 -4.50 -3.59 18.38
N HIS A 159 -4.42 -4.89 18.62
CA HIS A 159 -4.70 -5.49 19.93
C HIS A 159 -3.42 -5.95 20.59
N ILE A 160 -3.06 -5.32 21.70
CA ILE A 160 -1.83 -5.61 22.42
C ILE A 160 -2.17 -5.98 23.85
N ILE A 161 -1.65 -7.13 24.28
CA ILE A 161 -1.72 -7.60 25.66
C ILE A 161 -0.31 -7.55 26.23
N VAL A 162 -0.10 -6.72 27.24
CA VAL A 162 1.13 -6.71 28.03
C VAL A 162 0.94 -7.68 29.19
N ALA A 163 1.53 -8.86 29.07
CA ALA A 163 1.47 -9.90 30.08
C ALA A 163 2.66 -9.76 31.03
N ILE A 164 2.42 -9.20 32.21
CA ILE A 164 3.43 -9.05 33.28
C ILE A 164 3.54 -10.40 33.96
N ASN A 165 4.57 -11.15 33.55
CA ASN A 165 4.76 -12.55 33.90
C ASN A 165 5.71 -12.71 35.09
N LYS A 166 5.72 -13.91 35.69
CA LYS A 166 6.51 -14.30 36.85
C LYS A 166 6.14 -13.51 38.10
N MET A 167 4.86 -13.20 38.24
CA MET A 167 4.33 -12.50 39.43
C MET A 167 4.58 -13.30 40.71
N ASP A 168 4.69 -14.63 40.62
CA ASP A 168 5.08 -15.54 41.72
C ASP A 168 6.46 -15.19 42.31
N LEU A 169 7.41 -14.77 41.47
CA LEU A 169 8.79 -14.42 41.92
C LEU A 169 8.90 -13.06 42.62
N VAL A 170 7.87 -12.24 42.52
CA VAL A 170 7.78 -10.92 43.19
C VAL A 170 6.69 -10.91 44.27
N GLY A 171 6.25 -12.09 44.73
CA GLY A 171 5.25 -12.24 45.78
C GLY A 171 3.86 -11.73 45.40
N TYR A 172 3.53 -11.74 44.10
CA TYR A 172 2.24 -11.28 43.55
C TYR A 172 1.91 -9.82 43.90
N SER A 173 2.95 -8.97 43.98
CA SER A 173 2.84 -7.58 44.42
C SER A 173 2.06 -6.71 43.41
N GLU A 174 0.99 -6.06 43.90
CA GLU A 174 0.25 -5.05 43.12
C GLU A 174 1.11 -3.84 42.79
N GLU A 175 1.99 -3.38 43.71
CA GLU A 175 2.87 -2.24 43.49
C GLU A 175 3.83 -2.47 42.31
N VAL A 176 4.42 -3.66 42.22
CA VAL A 176 5.29 -4.04 41.08
C VAL A 176 4.51 -4.02 39.76
N TYR A 177 3.29 -4.58 39.76
CA TYR A 177 2.42 -4.53 38.60
C TYR A 177 2.10 -3.10 38.15
N GLN A 178 1.69 -2.22 39.08
CA GLN A 178 1.34 -0.84 38.77
C GLN A 178 2.53 -0.04 38.23
N ASN A 179 3.72 -0.23 38.81
CA ASN A 179 4.93 0.42 38.34
C ASN A 179 5.26 0.03 36.90
N ILE A 180 5.26 -1.26 36.58
CA ILE A 180 5.53 -1.75 35.20
C ILE A 180 4.46 -1.26 34.24
N LYS A 181 3.19 -1.27 34.63
CA LYS A 181 2.10 -0.74 33.82
C LYS A 181 2.29 0.75 33.49
N ASN A 182 2.68 1.56 34.48
CA ASN A 182 2.91 2.99 34.32
C ASN A 182 4.11 3.25 33.41
N ASP A 183 5.22 2.52 33.59
CA ASP A 183 6.42 2.64 32.77
C ASP A 183 6.12 2.28 31.31
N TYR A 184 5.40 1.19 31.10
CA TYR A 184 5.01 0.80 29.74
C TYR A 184 4.04 1.80 29.12
N ALA A 185 3.06 2.32 29.87
CA ALA A 185 2.12 3.33 29.39
C ALA A 185 2.84 4.63 28.98
N ALA A 186 3.82 5.07 29.77
CA ALA A 186 4.63 6.25 29.45
C ALA A 186 5.43 6.05 28.14
N PHE A 187 5.99 4.86 27.92
CA PHE A 187 6.68 4.53 26.69
C PHE A 187 5.71 4.43 25.51
N SER A 188 4.60 3.68 25.66
CA SER A 188 3.66 3.41 24.58
C SER A 188 2.91 4.65 24.08
N SER A 189 2.82 5.71 24.91
CA SER A 189 2.25 7.00 24.51
C SER A 189 2.99 7.68 23.34
N GLN A 190 4.23 7.28 23.07
CA GLN A 190 5.03 7.76 21.94
C GLN A 190 4.78 6.96 20.65
N LEU A 191 4.05 5.86 20.74
CA LEU A 191 3.71 4.98 19.63
C LEU A 191 2.23 5.11 19.29
N ASP A 192 1.89 4.96 18.02
CA ASP A 192 0.50 4.89 17.57
C ASP A 192 -0.04 3.47 17.77
N MET A 193 -0.11 3.07 19.04
CA MET A 193 -0.61 1.75 19.45
C MET A 193 -2.13 1.77 19.56
N GLY A 194 -2.75 0.65 19.18
CA GLY A 194 -4.18 0.45 19.39
C GLY A 194 -4.55 0.21 20.85
N GLU A 195 -5.46 -0.72 21.09
CA GLU A 195 -5.89 -1.07 22.44
C GLU A 195 -4.80 -1.86 23.19
N VAL A 196 -4.34 -1.33 24.32
CA VAL A 196 -3.35 -1.99 25.20
C VAL A 196 -4.01 -2.48 26.47
N ARG A 197 -3.94 -3.77 26.73
CA ARG A 197 -4.44 -4.42 27.95
C ARG A 197 -3.28 -4.94 28.79
N TYR A 198 -3.38 -4.80 30.12
CA TYR A 198 -2.35 -5.24 31.06
C TYR A 198 -2.86 -6.37 31.91
N LEU A 199 -2.12 -7.48 31.94
CA LEU A 199 -2.50 -8.68 32.70
C LEU A 199 -1.32 -9.15 33.57
N PRO A 200 -1.47 -9.24 34.90
CA PRO A 200 -0.49 -9.89 35.77
C PRO A 200 -0.70 -11.42 35.71
N ILE A 201 0.35 -12.15 35.34
CA ILE A 201 0.26 -13.62 35.21
C ILE A 201 1.44 -14.33 35.89
N SER A 202 1.24 -15.60 36.21
CA SER A 202 2.34 -16.57 36.36
C SER A 202 2.13 -17.70 35.36
N ALA A 203 2.88 -17.69 34.27
CA ALA A 203 2.80 -18.75 33.25
C ALA A 203 3.19 -20.13 33.81
N LEU A 204 4.13 -20.17 34.76
CA LEU A 204 4.57 -21.41 35.41
C LEU A 204 3.46 -22.01 36.29
N ASN A 205 2.80 -21.22 37.12
CA ASN A 205 1.78 -21.68 38.05
C ASN A 205 0.36 -21.65 37.46
N GLY A 206 0.15 -20.95 36.31
CA GLY A 206 -1.14 -20.84 35.66
C GLY A 206 -2.02 -19.70 36.18
N ASP A 207 -1.50 -18.86 37.10
CA ASP A 207 -2.25 -17.73 37.66
C ASP A 207 -2.65 -16.71 36.59
N ASN A 208 -3.95 -16.42 36.47
CA ASN A 208 -4.55 -15.52 35.47
C ASN A 208 -4.29 -15.92 33.99
N VAL A 209 -3.90 -17.16 33.72
CA VAL A 209 -3.74 -17.66 32.34
C VAL A 209 -5.08 -18.19 31.81
N VAL A 210 -5.64 -19.23 32.41
CA VAL A 210 -6.98 -19.76 32.06
C VAL A 210 -7.99 -19.43 33.13
N ASP A 211 -7.63 -19.65 34.39
CA ASP A 211 -8.45 -19.38 35.57
C ASP A 211 -7.93 -18.12 36.32
N ALA A 212 -8.84 -17.45 37.02
CA ALA A 212 -8.49 -16.31 37.87
C ALA A 212 -7.59 -16.75 39.02
N SER A 213 -6.53 -15.97 39.30
CA SER A 213 -5.59 -16.25 40.37
C SER A 213 -6.22 -16.03 41.75
N LYS A 214 -5.95 -16.95 42.66
CA LYS A 214 -6.26 -16.80 44.08
C LYS A 214 -5.23 -15.95 44.81
N HIS A 215 -4.06 -15.78 44.24
CA HIS A 215 -2.93 -15.07 44.83
C HIS A 215 -2.95 -13.56 44.51
N MET A 216 -3.74 -13.15 43.50
CA MET A 216 -3.88 -11.75 43.07
C MET A 216 -5.34 -11.26 43.18
N PRO A 217 -5.93 -11.23 44.40
CA PRO A 217 -7.33 -10.82 44.57
C PRO A 217 -7.55 -9.33 44.27
N TRP A 218 -6.50 -8.54 44.19
CA TRP A 218 -6.51 -7.14 43.81
C TRP A 218 -6.70 -6.92 42.28
N TYR A 219 -6.51 -7.97 41.47
CA TYR A 219 -6.72 -7.89 40.03
C TYR A 219 -8.16 -8.26 39.69
N GLU A 220 -8.95 -7.28 39.30
CA GLU A 220 -10.37 -7.46 38.95
C GLU A 220 -10.58 -7.77 37.47
N GLY A 221 -9.52 -7.83 36.66
CA GLY A 221 -9.59 -8.13 35.23
C GLY A 221 -9.82 -9.59 34.91
N ALA A 222 -10.16 -9.90 33.67
CA ALA A 222 -10.35 -11.26 33.19
C ALA A 222 -9.01 -11.98 32.97
N PRO A 223 -8.94 -13.31 33.16
CA PRO A 223 -7.80 -14.14 32.78
C PRO A 223 -7.50 -14.05 31.28
N LEU A 224 -6.25 -14.36 30.89
CA LEU A 224 -5.77 -14.25 29.52
C LEU A 224 -6.66 -15.01 28.52
N MET A 225 -7.02 -16.25 28.79
CA MET A 225 -7.87 -17.05 27.91
C MET A 225 -9.23 -16.39 27.67
N THR A 226 -9.84 -15.84 28.73
CA THR A 226 -11.13 -15.15 28.64
C THR A 226 -11.01 -13.89 27.76
N VAL A 227 -9.90 -13.14 27.85
CA VAL A 227 -9.62 -11.99 26.98
C VAL A 227 -9.49 -12.44 25.53
N LEU A 228 -8.70 -13.50 25.27
CA LEU A 228 -8.47 -14.03 23.93
C LEU A 228 -9.75 -14.55 23.25
N GLU A 229 -10.66 -15.16 24.02
CA GLU A 229 -11.93 -15.66 23.50
C GLU A 229 -12.94 -14.57 23.14
N ASN A 230 -12.85 -13.40 23.77
CA ASN A 230 -13.88 -12.34 23.66
C ASN A 230 -13.38 -11.09 22.91
N ILE A 231 -12.11 -10.99 22.57
CA ILE A 231 -11.58 -9.86 21.80
C ILE A 231 -12.18 -9.83 20.39
N GLN A 232 -12.65 -8.69 19.94
CA GLN A 232 -13.29 -8.54 18.62
C GLN A 232 -12.29 -8.01 17.61
N ILE A 233 -11.97 -8.81 16.61
CA ILE A 233 -11.05 -8.47 15.52
C ILE A 233 -11.78 -8.13 14.21
N SER A 234 -13.07 -8.41 14.12
CA SER A 234 -13.86 -8.17 12.90
C SER A 234 -13.98 -6.68 12.56
N GLY A 235 -13.99 -5.80 13.56
CA GLY A 235 -14.03 -4.35 13.39
C GLY A 235 -12.76 -3.74 12.80
N ASP A 236 -11.65 -4.48 12.76
CA ASP A 236 -10.37 -4.01 12.24
C ASP A 236 -10.25 -4.11 10.72
N ARG A 237 -11.16 -4.86 10.10
CA ARG A 237 -11.16 -5.07 8.65
C ARG A 237 -11.80 -3.91 7.92
N ASN A 238 -11.20 -3.53 6.81
CA ASN A 238 -11.78 -2.53 5.91
C ASN A 238 -12.87 -3.20 5.04
N PHE A 239 -14.14 -2.87 5.30
CA PHE A 239 -15.29 -3.37 4.52
C PHE A 239 -15.80 -2.37 3.48
N SER A 240 -15.21 -1.17 3.36
CA SER A 240 -15.66 -0.12 2.45
C SER A 240 -14.92 -0.10 1.12
N ASP A 241 -13.60 -0.30 1.15
CA ASP A 241 -12.76 -0.13 -0.03
C ASP A 241 -12.53 -1.47 -0.71
N PHE A 242 -13.30 -1.78 -1.74
CA PHE A 242 -13.15 -3.07 -2.42
C PHE A 242 -11.81 -3.18 -3.15
N ARG A 243 -11.03 -4.23 -2.80
CA ARG A 243 -9.74 -4.59 -3.40
C ARG A 243 -9.67 -6.10 -3.59
N PHE A 244 -9.45 -6.52 -4.83
CA PHE A 244 -9.33 -7.92 -5.19
C PHE A 244 -8.14 -8.14 -6.12
N PRO A 245 -6.95 -8.44 -5.58
CA PRO A 245 -5.78 -8.79 -6.38
C PRO A 245 -5.97 -10.14 -7.07
N VAL A 246 -5.89 -10.15 -8.40
CA VAL A 246 -6.05 -11.38 -9.19
C VAL A 246 -4.83 -12.27 -9.04
N GLN A 247 -5.03 -13.49 -8.53
CA GLN A 247 -3.97 -14.48 -8.32
C GLN A 247 -3.85 -15.47 -9.47
N TYR A 248 -4.98 -15.84 -10.07
CA TYR A 248 -5.05 -16.83 -11.12
C TYR A 248 -6.26 -16.60 -12.01
N VAL A 249 -6.11 -16.86 -13.31
CA VAL A 249 -7.23 -16.83 -14.27
C VAL A 249 -7.60 -18.27 -14.57
N ASN A 250 -8.80 -18.68 -14.16
CA ASN A 250 -9.32 -20.03 -14.35
C ASN A 250 -10.18 -20.10 -15.62
N ARG A 251 -9.75 -20.88 -16.60
CA ARG A 251 -10.49 -21.11 -17.85
C ARG A 251 -10.50 -22.62 -18.18
N PRO A 252 -11.29 -23.42 -17.46
CA PRO A 252 -11.31 -24.88 -17.65
C PRO A 252 -11.97 -25.29 -18.99
N ASN A 253 -12.81 -24.44 -19.57
CA ASN A 253 -13.49 -24.62 -20.85
C ASN A 253 -13.78 -23.27 -21.53
N LEU A 254 -14.43 -23.27 -22.68
CA LEU A 254 -14.74 -22.06 -23.44
C LEU A 254 -15.84 -21.19 -22.82
N ASP A 255 -16.71 -21.81 -22.01
CA ASP A 255 -17.90 -21.14 -21.45
C ASP A 255 -17.65 -20.55 -20.05
N PHE A 256 -16.49 -20.82 -19.44
CA PHE A 256 -16.14 -20.33 -18.12
C PHE A 256 -14.80 -19.58 -18.12
N ARG A 257 -14.84 -18.32 -17.70
CA ARG A 257 -13.65 -17.51 -17.40
C ARG A 257 -13.82 -16.88 -16.03
N GLY A 258 -13.02 -17.33 -15.07
CA GLY A 258 -13.07 -16.89 -13.69
C GLY A 258 -11.75 -16.29 -13.23
N PHE A 259 -11.82 -15.25 -12.42
CA PHE A 259 -10.69 -14.55 -11.84
C PHE A 259 -10.60 -14.94 -10.36
N CYS A 260 -9.61 -15.74 -10.01
CA CYS A 260 -9.43 -16.27 -8.68
C CYS A 260 -8.56 -15.33 -7.85
N GLY A 261 -8.95 -15.08 -6.60
CA GLY A 261 -8.21 -14.25 -5.67
C GLY A 261 -8.80 -14.29 -4.26
N THR A 262 -8.19 -13.54 -3.38
CA THR A 262 -8.72 -13.29 -2.03
C THR A 262 -9.20 -11.86 -1.95
N VAL A 263 -10.40 -11.64 -1.43
CA VAL A 263 -10.89 -10.29 -1.13
C VAL A 263 -9.98 -9.67 -0.08
N ALA A 264 -9.15 -8.71 -0.47
CA ALA A 264 -8.21 -8.05 0.42
C ALA A 264 -8.90 -7.01 1.33
N SER A 265 -9.90 -6.31 0.79
CA SER A 265 -10.76 -5.38 1.53
C SER A 265 -12.08 -5.15 0.79
N GLY A 266 -13.03 -4.50 1.46
CA GLY A 266 -14.35 -4.17 0.94
C GLY A 266 -15.29 -5.35 0.81
N VAL A 267 -16.50 -5.07 0.38
CA VAL A 267 -17.53 -6.08 0.08
C VAL A 267 -17.85 -6.00 -1.40
N ILE A 268 -17.97 -7.15 -2.05
CA ILE A 268 -18.39 -7.28 -3.45
C ILE A 268 -19.66 -8.11 -3.53
N LYS A 269 -20.59 -7.67 -4.34
CA LYS A 269 -21.86 -8.35 -4.58
C LYS A 269 -22.02 -8.69 -6.07
N LYS A 270 -22.83 -9.69 -6.35
CA LYS A 270 -23.28 -9.96 -7.71
C LYS A 270 -24.02 -8.73 -8.26
N GLY A 271 -23.64 -8.29 -9.47
CA GLY A 271 -24.18 -7.10 -10.12
C GLY A 271 -23.42 -5.81 -9.83
N ASP A 272 -22.40 -5.82 -8.98
CA ASP A 272 -21.58 -4.62 -8.72
C ASP A 272 -20.70 -4.29 -9.94
N GLU A 273 -20.59 -3.00 -10.27
CA GLU A 273 -19.63 -2.49 -11.25
C GLU A 273 -18.22 -2.49 -10.68
N ILE A 274 -17.29 -3.04 -11.42
CA ILE A 274 -15.87 -3.06 -11.08
C ILE A 274 -15.02 -2.38 -12.15
N LEU A 275 -13.86 -1.89 -11.73
CA LEU A 275 -12.82 -1.37 -12.58
C LEU A 275 -11.57 -2.27 -12.46
N VAL A 276 -10.93 -2.54 -13.58
CA VAL A 276 -9.69 -3.35 -13.64
C VAL A 276 -8.49 -2.42 -13.71
N LEU A 277 -7.53 -2.55 -12.80
CA LEU A 277 -6.26 -1.84 -12.86
C LEU A 277 -5.14 -2.77 -13.34
N PRO A 278 -4.26 -2.33 -14.26
CA PRO A 278 -4.07 -0.94 -14.73
C PRO A 278 -4.93 -0.53 -15.93
N SER A 279 -5.64 -1.47 -16.59
CA SER A 279 -6.31 -1.21 -17.88
C SER A 279 -7.47 -0.20 -17.84
N ARG A 280 -7.98 0.10 -16.64
CA ARG A 280 -9.16 0.96 -16.38
C ARG A 280 -10.43 0.51 -17.11
N LYS A 281 -10.48 -0.74 -17.57
CA LYS A 281 -11.70 -1.31 -18.19
C LYS A 281 -12.72 -1.60 -17.10
N LYS A 282 -13.99 -1.29 -17.38
CA LYS A 282 -15.13 -1.54 -16.50
C LYS A 282 -15.85 -2.82 -16.90
N SER A 283 -16.44 -3.51 -15.94
CA SER A 283 -17.35 -4.62 -16.14
C SER A 283 -18.22 -4.83 -14.91
N THR A 284 -19.17 -5.76 -15.00
CA THR A 284 -20.08 -6.10 -13.91
C THR A 284 -19.81 -7.51 -13.40
N VAL A 285 -19.90 -7.72 -12.10
CA VAL A 285 -19.75 -9.04 -11.49
C VAL A 285 -20.95 -9.93 -11.83
N LYS A 286 -20.74 -10.94 -12.66
CA LYS A 286 -21.76 -11.90 -13.07
C LYS A 286 -22.06 -12.92 -11.98
N SER A 287 -21.02 -13.52 -11.39
CA SER A 287 -21.16 -14.45 -10.26
C SER A 287 -19.93 -14.47 -9.37
N ILE A 288 -20.13 -14.91 -8.13
CA ILE A 288 -19.09 -15.11 -7.12
C ILE A 288 -19.11 -16.61 -6.78
N VAL A 289 -18.06 -17.33 -7.18
CA VAL A 289 -18.04 -18.78 -7.14
C VAL A 289 -17.03 -19.27 -6.08
N THR A 290 -17.46 -20.25 -5.29
CA THR A 290 -16.61 -21.00 -4.34
C THR A 290 -16.70 -22.50 -4.65
N TYR A 291 -15.94 -23.32 -3.91
CA TYR A 291 -16.05 -24.77 -4.03
C TYR A 291 -17.46 -25.29 -3.66
N GLU A 292 -18.13 -24.64 -2.70
CA GLU A 292 -19.46 -25.01 -2.21
C GLU A 292 -20.61 -24.48 -3.07
N GLY A 293 -20.33 -23.60 -4.03
CA GLY A 293 -21.33 -23.00 -4.91
C GLY A 293 -21.18 -21.49 -5.10
N GLU A 294 -22.25 -20.86 -5.57
CA GLU A 294 -22.30 -19.42 -5.78
C GLU A 294 -22.71 -18.67 -4.51
N LEU A 295 -22.03 -17.55 -4.27
CA LEU A 295 -22.34 -16.61 -3.19
C LEU A 295 -23.05 -15.38 -3.76
N THR A 296 -23.87 -14.73 -2.95
CA THR A 296 -24.49 -13.43 -3.27
C THR A 296 -23.54 -12.26 -3.04
N GLN A 297 -22.61 -12.42 -2.09
CA GLN A 297 -21.60 -11.45 -1.74
C GLN A 297 -20.34 -12.12 -1.19
N ALA A 298 -19.20 -11.42 -1.30
CA ALA A 298 -17.94 -11.82 -0.66
C ALA A 298 -17.27 -10.63 0.03
N PHE A 299 -16.49 -10.93 1.07
CA PHE A 299 -15.81 -9.96 1.94
C PHE A 299 -14.47 -10.53 2.44
N PRO A 300 -13.59 -9.68 3.03
CA PRO A 300 -12.30 -10.17 3.53
C PRO A 300 -12.45 -11.19 4.67
N PRO A 301 -11.64 -12.24 4.70
CA PRO A 301 -10.60 -12.63 3.75
C PRO A 301 -11.03 -13.79 2.84
N LEU A 302 -12.26 -13.80 2.33
CA LEU A 302 -12.77 -14.90 1.52
C LEU A 302 -11.97 -15.07 0.22
N ALA A 303 -11.56 -16.29 -0.07
CA ALA A 303 -11.00 -16.70 -1.34
C ALA A 303 -12.13 -17.11 -2.29
N VAL A 304 -12.27 -16.39 -3.40
CA VAL A 304 -13.37 -16.60 -4.34
C VAL A 304 -12.90 -16.52 -5.79
N THR A 305 -13.75 -16.98 -6.69
CA THR A 305 -13.60 -16.80 -8.13
C THR A 305 -14.70 -15.84 -8.61
N LEU A 306 -14.32 -14.70 -9.16
CA LEU A 306 -15.24 -13.76 -9.77
C LEU A 306 -15.37 -14.05 -11.26
N THR A 307 -16.59 -14.09 -11.78
CA THR A 307 -16.87 -14.06 -13.22
C THR A 307 -17.47 -12.71 -13.59
N LEU A 308 -17.24 -12.24 -14.80
CA LEU A 308 -17.69 -10.95 -15.27
C LEU A 308 -18.64 -11.11 -16.45
N ASP A 309 -19.47 -10.11 -16.71
CA ASP A 309 -20.39 -10.11 -17.84
C ASP A 309 -19.66 -9.91 -19.18
N ASP A 310 -18.56 -9.13 -19.17
CA ASP A 310 -17.79 -8.82 -20.36
C ASP A 310 -16.52 -9.69 -20.45
N GLU A 311 -16.11 -10.02 -21.69
CA GLU A 311 -14.81 -10.64 -21.94
C GLU A 311 -13.72 -9.57 -22.04
N ILE A 312 -13.17 -9.18 -20.89
CA ILE A 312 -12.06 -8.23 -20.82
C ILE A 312 -10.76 -8.95 -20.43
N ASP A 313 -9.63 -8.43 -20.90
CA ASP A 313 -8.34 -9.00 -20.57
C ASP A 313 -7.93 -8.59 -19.16
N ILE A 314 -7.81 -9.61 -18.32
CA ILE A 314 -7.36 -9.53 -16.93
C ILE A 314 -6.35 -10.65 -16.73
N SER A 315 -5.25 -10.30 -16.09
CA SER A 315 -4.13 -11.21 -15.83
C SER A 315 -3.80 -11.27 -14.34
N ARG A 316 -2.99 -12.26 -13.97
CA ARG A 316 -2.40 -12.29 -12.63
C ARG A 316 -1.59 -11.02 -12.39
N GLY A 317 -1.83 -10.36 -11.27
CA GLY A 317 -1.18 -9.11 -10.90
C GLY A 317 -2.04 -7.88 -11.15
N ASP A 318 -3.15 -8.03 -11.89
CA ASP A 318 -4.15 -6.97 -12.00
C ASP A 318 -4.99 -6.91 -10.71
N MET A 319 -5.63 -5.77 -10.47
CA MET A 319 -6.47 -5.56 -9.30
C MET A 319 -7.86 -5.14 -9.74
N LEU A 320 -8.89 -5.82 -9.22
CA LEU A 320 -10.27 -5.39 -9.37
C LEU A 320 -10.63 -4.48 -8.20
N VAL A 321 -11.20 -3.32 -8.51
CA VAL A 321 -11.54 -2.29 -7.53
C VAL A 321 -12.94 -1.74 -7.80
N SER A 322 -13.53 -1.05 -6.82
CA SER A 322 -14.74 -0.26 -7.07
C SER A 322 -14.38 1.00 -7.87
N ALA A 323 -15.19 1.34 -8.88
CA ALA A 323 -14.99 2.55 -9.66
C ALA A 323 -15.14 3.84 -8.84
N SER A 324 -15.90 3.79 -7.73
CA SER A 324 -16.14 4.94 -6.85
C SER A 324 -15.03 5.18 -5.81
N ASN A 325 -14.12 4.21 -5.63
CA ASN A 325 -13.06 4.30 -4.62
C ASN A 325 -11.80 3.61 -5.12
N MET A 326 -10.91 4.39 -5.73
CA MET A 326 -9.67 3.91 -6.33
C MET A 326 -8.52 3.88 -5.31
N PRO A 327 -7.62 2.89 -5.37
CA PRO A 327 -6.35 2.91 -4.68
C PRO A 327 -5.43 3.97 -5.29
N GLU A 328 -4.35 4.30 -4.60
CA GLU A 328 -3.24 5.05 -5.19
C GLU A 328 -2.58 4.21 -6.30
N PHE A 329 -2.13 4.89 -7.35
CA PHE A 329 -1.50 4.25 -8.49
C PHE A 329 -0.22 4.99 -8.89
N SER A 330 0.94 4.47 -8.46
CA SER A 330 2.23 5.12 -8.65
C SER A 330 3.35 4.12 -8.87
N ASP A 331 4.42 4.56 -9.52
CA ASP A 331 5.72 3.88 -9.65
C ASP A 331 6.74 4.40 -8.63
N ARG A 332 6.40 5.46 -7.88
CA ARG A 332 7.23 5.98 -6.78
C ARG A 332 6.46 5.86 -5.48
N ILE A 333 7.01 5.10 -4.54
CA ILE A 333 6.38 4.84 -3.25
C ILE A 333 7.31 5.21 -2.09
N ASP A 334 6.72 5.69 -1.03
CA ASP A 334 7.37 5.96 0.24
C ASP A 334 6.98 4.85 1.23
N ALA A 335 7.94 4.15 1.80
CA ALA A 335 7.69 2.97 2.61
C ALA A 335 8.63 2.86 3.80
N GLU A 336 8.13 2.27 4.89
CA GLU A 336 8.96 1.75 5.96
C GLU A 336 9.49 0.38 5.53
N VAL A 337 10.80 0.18 5.57
CA VAL A 337 11.47 -1.06 5.14
C VAL A 337 12.19 -1.70 6.32
N VAL A 338 11.93 -2.99 6.53
CA VAL A 338 12.69 -3.86 7.44
C VAL A 338 13.71 -4.60 6.58
N TRP A 339 15.00 -4.35 6.82
CA TRP A 339 16.06 -5.03 6.07
C TRP A 339 16.42 -6.36 6.71
N MET A 340 16.55 -7.41 5.89
CA MET A 340 16.65 -8.81 6.35
C MET A 340 17.91 -9.54 5.85
N ASP A 341 18.75 -8.87 5.05
CA ASP A 341 19.98 -9.45 4.49
C ASP A 341 21.20 -9.02 5.31
N GLU A 342 22.22 -9.89 5.35
CA GLU A 342 23.53 -9.59 5.93
C GLU A 342 24.28 -8.51 5.13
N GLN A 343 24.07 -8.45 3.81
CA GLN A 343 24.58 -7.37 2.97
C GLN A 343 23.75 -6.11 3.18
N PRO A 344 24.39 -4.97 3.50
CA PRO A 344 23.67 -3.74 3.70
C PRO A 344 22.87 -3.32 2.45
N LEU A 345 21.67 -2.78 2.69
CA LEU A 345 20.91 -2.06 1.67
C LEU A 345 21.64 -0.77 1.30
N VAL A 346 21.90 -0.58 0.03
CA VAL A 346 22.45 0.66 -0.53
C VAL A 346 21.52 1.18 -1.62
N ALA A 347 21.32 2.49 -1.66
CA ALA A 347 20.50 3.11 -2.70
C ALA A 347 21.01 2.82 -4.12
N GLY A 348 20.10 2.69 -5.08
CA GLY A 348 20.40 2.46 -6.50
C GLY A 348 20.51 0.99 -6.93
N LYS A 349 20.71 0.05 -6.01
CA LYS A 349 20.73 -1.39 -6.38
C LYS A 349 19.35 -1.85 -6.85
N GLN A 350 19.33 -2.64 -7.92
CA GLN A 350 18.12 -3.17 -8.54
C GLN A 350 17.62 -4.44 -7.85
N TYR A 351 16.33 -4.45 -7.50
CA TYR A 351 15.62 -5.56 -6.86
C TYR A 351 14.34 -5.92 -7.62
N LEU A 352 13.72 -7.03 -7.24
CA LEU A 352 12.33 -7.32 -7.56
C LEU A 352 11.47 -7.00 -6.34
N PHE A 353 10.41 -6.25 -6.56
CA PHE A 353 9.39 -5.94 -5.56
C PHE A 353 8.15 -6.78 -5.85
N LYS A 354 7.65 -7.49 -4.86
CA LYS A 354 6.40 -8.26 -4.97
C LYS A 354 5.38 -7.68 -4.00
N GLN A 355 4.35 -7.05 -4.55
CA GLN A 355 3.22 -6.50 -3.82
C GLN A 355 1.98 -7.31 -4.20
N ALA A 356 1.26 -7.83 -3.21
CA ALA A 356 0.13 -8.75 -3.43
C ALA A 356 0.48 -9.83 -4.48
N THR A 357 -0.12 -9.77 -5.65
CA THR A 357 0.08 -10.74 -6.74
C THR A 357 1.02 -10.23 -7.85
N LYS A 358 1.37 -8.95 -7.84
CA LYS A 358 2.20 -8.30 -8.86
C LYS A 358 3.68 -8.26 -8.50
N LYS A 359 4.53 -8.45 -9.49
CA LYS A 359 5.98 -8.25 -9.37
C LYS A 359 6.41 -7.10 -10.28
N SER A 360 7.26 -6.21 -9.76
CA SER A 360 7.89 -5.13 -10.52
C SER A 360 9.39 -5.11 -10.25
N GLY A 361 10.18 -4.79 -11.26
CA GLY A 361 11.56 -4.37 -11.06
C GLY A 361 11.58 -2.99 -10.41
N GLY A 362 12.67 -2.63 -9.76
CA GLY A 362 12.85 -1.30 -9.19
C GLY A 362 14.08 -1.19 -8.32
N SER A 363 14.28 -0.01 -7.74
CA SER A 363 15.37 0.28 -6.81
C SER A 363 14.90 1.14 -5.65
N ILE A 364 15.62 1.09 -4.56
CA ILE A 364 15.48 2.08 -3.49
C ILE A 364 16.26 3.31 -3.93
N SER A 365 15.55 4.41 -4.22
CA SER A 365 16.13 5.65 -4.72
C SER A 365 16.79 6.47 -3.62
N ALA A 366 16.23 6.45 -2.40
CA ALA A 366 16.78 7.14 -1.25
C ALA A 366 16.39 6.46 0.07
N ILE A 367 17.27 6.54 1.06
CA ILE A 367 16.98 6.21 2.45
C ILE A 367 16.85 7.56 3.18
N LYS A 368 15.63 7.91 3.62
CA LYS A 368 15.36 9.21 4.26
C LYS A 368 15.93 9.26 5.68
N PHE A 369 15.76 8.19 6.42
CA PHE A 369 16.30 8.00 7.78
C PHE A 369 16.17 6.53 8.17
N LYS A 370 16.95 6.11 9.15
CA LYS A 370 16.71 4.87 9.91
C LYS A 370 16.14 5.20 11.28
N THR A 371 15.33 4.30 11.82
CA THR A 371 14.76 4.42 13.16
C THR A 371 15.55 3.53 14.11
N ASP A 372 16.12 4.12 15.16
CA ASP A 372 16.64 3.34 16.27
C ASP A 372 15.48 2.73 17.05
N VAL A 373 15.34 1.41 16.95
CA VAL A 373 14.22 0.68 17.58
C VAL A 373 14.25 0.68 19.11
N ASN A 374 15.34 1.13 19.73
CA ASN A 374 15.50 1.20 21.19
C ASN A 374 15.11 2.57 21.74
N THR A 375 15.49 3.65 21.01
CA THR A 375 15.22 5.04 21.41
C THR A 375 14.07 5.68 20.66
N LEU A 376 13.62 5.06 19.54
CA LEU A 376 12.64 5.57 18.58
C LEU A 376 13.11 6.84 17.83
N GLU A 377 14.39 7.18 17.94
CA GLU A 377 14.96 8.34 17.27
C GLU A 377 15.20 8.06 15.78
N LYS A 378 14.91 9.06 14.96
CA LYS A 378 15.19 9.05 13.52
C LYS A 378 16.59 9.56 13.27
N GLN A 379 17.42 8.72 12.67
CA GLN A 379 18.82 9.02 12.38
C GLN A 379 19.06 9.05 10.87
N PRO A 380 19.76 10.07 10.33
CA PRO A 380 20.19 10.06 8.93
C PRO A 380 21.03 8.82 8.64
N SER A 381 20.81 8.18 7.50
CA SER A 381 21.58 7.00 7.09
C SER A 381 21.55 6.83 5.59
N ASP A 382 22.66 6.40 4.99
CA ASP A 382 22.78 6.06 3.58
C ASP A 382 22.66 4.55 3.30
N SER A 383 22.50 3.75 4.37
CA SER A 383 22.38 2.30 4.28
C SER A 383 21.54 1.75 5.43
N LEU A 384 20.98 0.54 5.22
CA LEU A 384 20.37 -0.25 6.29
C LEU A 384 21.11 -1.58 6.40
N THR A 385 21.53 -1.94 7.59
CA THR A 385 22.12 -3.24 7.91
C THR A 385 21.05 -4.22 8.38
N LEU A 386 21.43 -5.49 8.55
CA LEU A 386 20.53 -6.56 9.01
C LEU A 386 19.72 -6.12 10.24
N ASN A 387 18.40 -6.34 10.18
CA ASN A 387 17.42 -6.02 11.21
C ASN A 387 17.18 -4.50 11.46
N GLU A 388 17.78 -3.62 10.67
CA GLU A 388 17.46 -2.20 10.74
C GLU A 388 16.16 -1.87 10.01
N ILE A 389 15.48 -0.85 10.50
CA ILE A 389 14.23 -0.33 9.94
C ILE A 389 14.47 1.11 9.49
N GLY A 390 14.08 1.41 8.25
CA GLY A 390 14.26 2.75 7.70
C GLY A 390 13.14 3.17 6.77
N ARG A 391 12.97 4.48 6.65
CA ARG A 391 12.07 5.12 5.70
C ARG A 391 12.78 5.27 4.37
N CYS A 392 12.25 4.62 3.34
CA CYS A 392 12.84 4.55 2.03
C CYS A 392 11.89 5.08 0.95
N GLU A 393 12.47 5.76 -0.02
CA GLU A 393 11.81 6.08 -1.27
C GLU A 393 12.20 5.03 -2.31
N ILE A 394 11.21 4.50 -3.01
CA ILE A 394 11.36 3.38 -3.95
C ILE A 394 10.83 3.81 -5.31
N THR A 395 11.62 3.57 -6.35
CA THR A 395 11.21 3.76 -7.74
C THR A 395 11.06 2.40 -8.41
N LEU A 396 9.90 2.18 -9.02
CA LEU A 396 9.51 0.93 -9.66
C LEU A 396 9.52 1.08 -11.18
N SER A 397 9.73 -0.03 -11.88
CA SER A 397 9.68 -0.06 -13.35
C SER A 397 8.25 0.00 -13.91
N GLN A 398 7.25 -0.27 -13.08
CA GLN A 398 5.82 -0.25 -13.43
C GLN A 398 5.04 0.33 -12.27
N ARG A 399 3.99 1.08 -12.58
CA ARG A 399 3.04 1.56 -11.57
C ARG A 399 2.34 0.40 -10.86
N LEU A 400 2.19 0.51 -9.56
CA LEU A 400 1.43 -0.41 -8.72
C LEU A 400 0.18 0.28 -8.20
N ALA A 401 -0.89 -0.50 -8.11
CA ALA A 401 -2.09 -0.11 -7.38
C ALA A 401 -1.94 -0.55 -5.93
N PHE A 402 -1.99 0.39 -4.98
CA PHE A 402 -1.80 0.11 -3.57
C PHE A 402 -2.63 1.06 -2.69
N ASP A 403 -2.84 0.65 -1.47
CA ASP A 403 -3.32 1.53 -0.40
C ASP A 403 -2.21 1.69 0.65
N PRO A 404 -2.17 2.77 1.42
CA PRO A 404 -1.30 2.86 2.59
C PRO A 404 -1.48 1.63 3.49
N TYR A 405 -0.37 1.06 4.00
CA TYR A 405 -0.39 -0.18 4.79
C TYR A 405 -1.36 -0.13 5.98
N ARG A 406 -1.41 1.01 6.67
CA ARG A 406 -2.34 1.23 7.80
C ARG A 406 -3.82 1.16 7.40
N LYS A 407 -4.14 1.44 6.14
CA LYS A 407 -5.50 1.37 5.59
C LYS A 407 -5.85 -0.03 5.11
N ASN A 408 -4.87 -0.70 4.47
CA ASN A 408 -5.06 -2.05 3.93
C ASN A 408 -3.72 -2.82 3.89
N HIS A 409 -3.55 -3.77 4.80
CA HIS A 409 -2.34 -4.60 4.88
C HIS A 409 -2.13 -5.43 3.60
N GLY A 410 -3.21 -5.93 3.00
CA GLY A 410 -3.14 -6.82 1.83
C GLY A 410 -2.63 -6.16 0.56
N THR A 411 -2.85 -4.85 0.39
CA THR A 411 -2.42 -4.07 -0.76
C THR A 411 -1.31 -3.08 -0.44
N GLY A 412 -1.04 -2.82 0.85
CA GLY A 412 -0.02 -1.89 1.32
C GLY A 412 1.32 -2.52 1.71
N ALA A 413 1.45 -3.85 1.64
CA ALA A 413 2.69 -4.56 1.95
C ALA A 413 3.39 -5.07 0.69
N PHE A 414 4.72 -5.13 0.74
CA PHE A 414 5.52 -5.77 -0.30
C PHE A 414 6.77 -6.45 0.29
N ILE A 415 7.35 -7.37 -0.47
CA ILE A 415 8.66 -7.95 -0.18
C ILE A 415 9.68 -7.54 -1.24
N ILE A 416 10.93 -7.41 -0.81
CA ILE A 416 12.09 -7.09 -1.64
C ILE A 416 12.86 -8.39 -1.87
N ILE A 417 13.09 -8.72 -3.15
CA ILE A 417 13.72 -9.96 -3.58
C ILE A 417 15.00 -9.61 -4.36
N ASP A 418 16.11 -10.18 -3.99
CA ASP A 418 17.34 -10.07 -4.77
C ASP A 418 17.20 -10.79 -6.11
N LYS A 419 17.52 -10.08 -7.22
CA LYS A 419 17.33 -10.60 -8.59
C LYS A 419 18.22 -11.80 -8.93
N LEU A 420 19.38 -11.92 -8.29
CA LEU A 420 20.37 -12.96 -8.61
C LEU A 420 20.11 -14.23 -7.81
N THR A 421 19.84 -14.08 -6.50
CA THR A 421 19.68 -15.21 -5.59
C THR A 421 18.24 -15.67 -5.43
N ASN A 422 17.25 -14.83 -5.81
CA ASN A 422 15.83 -15.00 -5.52
C ASN A 422 15.47 -15.08 -4.02
N VAL A 423 16.39 -14.67 -3.15
CA VAL A 423 16.16 -14.61 -1.70
C VAL A 423 15.39 -13.33 -1.35
N THR A 424 14.47 -13.43 -0.40
CA THR A 424 13.81 -12.25 0.20
C THR A 424 14.81 -11.54 1.11
N VAL A 425 15.15 -10.31 0.77
CA VAL A 425 16.15 -9.48 1.46
C VAL A 425 15.54 -8.35 2.29
N GLY A 426 14.24 -8.14 2.18
CA GLY A 426 13.52 -7.14 2.97
C GLY A 426 12.02 -7.23 2.81
N ALA A 427 11.31 -6.54 3.69
CA ALA A 427 9.86 -6.35 3.62
C ALA A 427 9.55 -4.87 3.84
N GLY A 428 8.47 -4.38 3.22
CA GLY A 428 8.10 -2.98 3.32
C GLY A 428 6.61 -2.76 3.51
N MET A 429 6.30 -1.70 4.23
CA MET A 429 4.96 -1.19 4.48
C MET A 429 4.83 0.16 3.77
N ILE A 430 3.98 0.22 2.77
CA ILE A 430 3.75 1.44 1.99
C ILE A 430 3.05 2.48 2.87
N VAL A 431 3.59 3.67 2.88
CA VAL A 431 2.98 4.80 3.61
C VAL A 431 2.17 5.67 2.67
N GLY A 432 2.58 5.75 1.42
CA GLY A 432 1.87 6.47 0.36
C GLY A 432 2.69 6.55 -0.91
N GLY A 433 2.10 7.07 -1.97
CA GLY A 433 2.84 7.47 -3.16
C GLY A 433 3.75 8.65 -2.84
N VAL A 434 4.94 8.66 -3.41
CA VAL A 434 5.71 9.90 -3.47
C VAL A 434 5.02 10.75 -4.53
N ALA A 435 4.45 11.87 -4.11
CA ALA A 435 3.94 12.84 -5.07
C ALA A 435 5.05 13.11 -6.08
N ASP A 436 4.75 12.95 -7.36
CA ASP A 436 5.67 13.40 -8.39
C ASP A 436 6.01 14.85 -8.05
N GLN A 437 7.28 15.24 -8.14
CA GLN A 437 7.64 16.66 -7.99
C GLN A 437 6.84 17.51 -9.00
N THR A 438 6.37 16.87 -10.07
CA THR A 438 5.41 17.41 -11.02
C THR A 438 4.11 17.86 -10.36
N ASP A 439 3.59 17.10 -9.39
CA ASP A 439 2.37 17.44 -8.66
C ASP A 439 2.60 18.56 -7.66
N ALA A 440 3.71 18.49 -6.93
CA ALA A 440 4.09 19.54 -5.98
C ALA A 440 4.27 20.91 -6.63
N ALA A 441 4.75 20.97 -7.89
CA ALA A 441 4.93 22.21 -8.63
C ALA A 441 3.59 22.84 -9.07
N TRP A 442 2.58 22.02 -9.41
CA TRP A 442 1.25 22.50 -9.77
C TRP A 442 0.47 23.05 -8.57
N ASP A 443 0.62 22.40 -7.41
CA ASP A 443 -0.12 22.72 -6.18
C ASP A 443 0.65 23.68 -5.24
N ALA A 444 1.90 24.04 -5.59
CA ALA A 444 2.72 24.91 -4.77
C ALA A 444 2.16 26.33 -4.69
N ASN A 445 1.80 26.73 -3.48
CA ASN A 445 1.49 28.12 -3.18
C ASN A 445 2.74 29.02 -3.31
N ALA A 446 2.53 30.30 -3.53
CA ALA A 446 3.64 31.27 -3.51
C ALA A 446 4.44 31.15 -2.20
N LYS A 447 5.78 31.15 -2.31
CA LYS A 447 6.70 30.95 -1.17
C LYS A 447 6.64 32.02 -0.08
N SER A 448 5.80 33.03 -0.24
CA SER A 448 5.68 34.15 0.72
C SER A 448 4.23 34.57 0.90
N ASP A 449 3.78 34.59 2.12
CA ASP A 449 2.46 35.12 2.53
C ASP A 449 2.35 36.65 2.38
N LEU A 450 3.46 37.32 2.05
CA LEU A 450 3.49 38.75 1.81
C LEU A 450 3.05 39.13 0.38
N LEU A 451 2.95 38.14 -0.52
CA LEU A 451 2.51 38.37 -1.90
C LEU A 451 0.99 38.54 -1.93
N LYS A 452 0.55 39.67 -2.41
CA LYS A 452 -0.87 40.00 -2.63
C LYS A 452 -1.11 40.24 -4.12
N PRO A 453 -2.21 39.68 -4.68
CA PRO A 453 -2.58 39.99 -6.06
C PRO A 453 -2.87 41.49 -6.19
N THR A 454 -2.45 42.07 -7.32
CA THR A 454 -2.73 43.45 -7.67
C THR A 454 -3.64 43.46 -8.89
N ASP A 455 -4.79 44.07 -8.77
CA ASP A 455 -5.79 44.12 -9.84
C ASP A 455 -5.41 45.16 -10.91
N SER A 456 -5.70 44.83 -12.17
CA SER A 456 -5.59 45.75 -13.28
C SER A 456 -6.69 46.80 -13.23
N LEU A 457 -6.36 48.05 -13.59
CA LEU A 457 -7.35 49.10 -13.75
C LEU A 457 -8.28 48.88 -14.96
N ILE A 458 -7.92 47.97 -15.86
CA ILE A 458 -8.70 47.63 -17.06
C ILE A 458 -9.37 46.27 -16.81
N SER A 459 -10.70 46.28 -16.81
CA SER A 459 -11.48 45.06 -16.63
C SER A 459 -11.40 44.13 -17.85
N LEU A 460 -11.63 42.81 -17.59
CA LEU A 460 -11.70 41.83 -18.67
C LEU A 460 -12.85 42.14 -19.65
N THR A 461 -13.93 42.74 -19.19
CA THR A 461 -15.05 43.16 -20.03
C THR A 461 -14.63 44.26 -21.03
N GLU A 462 -13.87 45.29 -20.60
CA GLU A 462 -13.34 46.32 -21.50
C GLU A 462 -12.38 45.71 -22.53
N ARG A 463 -11.53 44.77 -22.14
CA ARG A 463 -10.63 44.04 -23.04
C ARG A 463 -11.40 43.24 -24.10
N ARG A 464 -12.44 42.49 -23.67
CA ARG A 464 -13.32 41.73 -24.56
C ARG A 464 -14.02 42.61 -25.59
N GLN A 465 -14.56 43.73 -25.15
CA GLN A 465 -15.20 44.70 -26.04
C GLN A 465 -14.20 45.28 -27.05
N ARG A 466 -12.99 45.61 -26.60
CA ARG A 466 -11.96 46.18 -27.47
C ARG A 466 -11.41 45.19 -28.49
N LEU A 467 -11.21 43.94 -28.09
CA LEU A 467 -10.64 42.88 -28.94
C LEU A 467 -11.70 42.14 -29.77
N GLY A 468 -13.00 42.31 -29.45
CA GLY A 468 -14.11 41.64 -30.13
C GLY A 468 -14.07 40.11 -29.95
N GLN A 469 -13.45 39.60 -28.87
CA GLN A 469 -13.30 38.19 -28.62
C GLN A 469 -13.33 37.89 -27.12
N LYS A 470 -13.61 36.62 -26.74
CA LYS A 470 -13.42 36.14 -25.37
C LYS A 470 -12.10 35.37 -25.26
N PRO A 471 -11.42 35.45 -24.10
CA PRO A 471 -10.21 34.67 -23.90
C PRO A 471 -10.50 33.16 -23.95
N LYS A 472 -9.53 32.40 -24.46
CA LYS A 472 -9.58 30.95 -24.49
C LYS A 472 -8.17 30.37 -24.44
N THR A 473 -8.02 29.22 -23.84
CA THR A 473 -6.79 28.42 -23.91
C THR A 473 -7.07 27.12 -24.63
N ILE A 474 -6.37 26.86 -25.72
CA ILE A 474 -6.48 25.67 -26.53
C ILE A 474 -5.24 24.82 -26.31
N LEU A 475 -5.36 23.65 -25.72
CA LEU A 475 -4.27 22.67 -25.62
C LEU A 475 -4.36 21.68 -26.77
N ILE A 476 -3.41 21.76 -27.70
CA ILE A 476 -3.26 20.80 -28.80
C ILE A 476 -2.25 19.75 -28.36
N THR A 477 -2.72 18.51 -28.17
CA THR A 477 -1.92 17.37 -27.69
C THR A 477 -1.91 16.23 -28.71
N GLY A 478 -0.91 15.35 -28.64
CA GLY A 478 -0.68 14.22 -29.54
C GLY A 478 0.80 13.86 -29.65
N LEU A 479 1.13 12.78 -30.34
CA LEU A 479 2.50 12.30 -30.53
C LEU A 479 3.40 13.33 -31.24
N THR A 480 4.71 13.21 -31.07
CA THR A 480 5.68 13.96 -31.90
C THR A 480 5.46 13.58 -33.36
N GLY A 481 5.47 14.53 -34.29
CA GLY A 481 5.13 14.26 -35.69
C GLY A 481 3.63 14.24 -36.03
N ALA A 482 2.69 14.36 -35.03
CA ALA A 482 1.25 14.42 -35.27
C ALA A 482 0.78 15.73 -35.92
N GLY A 483 1.65 16.74 -36.08
CA GLY A 483 1.32 18.01 -36.74
C GLY A 483 0.87 19.15 -35.80
N LYS A 484 1.11 19.03 -34.51
CA LYS A 484 0.69 20.00 -33.47
C LYS A 484 1.11 21.44 -33.77
N SER A 485 2.39 21.68 -33.96
CA SER A 485 2.92 23.01 -34.24
C SER A 485 2.42 23.55 -35.56
N THR A 486 2.32 22.73 -36.60
CA THR A 486 1.80 23.11 -37.92
C THR A 486 0.35 23.61 -37.81
N ILE A 487 -0.52 22.88 -37.10
CA ILE A 487 -1.92 23.27 -36.91
C ILE A 487 -2.01 24.51 -35.99
N ALA A 488 -1.20 24.56 -34.93
CA ALA A 488 -1.19 25.70 -34.00
C ALA A 488 -0.88 27.01 -34.71
N TYR A 489 0.18 27.06 -35.52
CA TYR A 489 0.55 28.25 -36.28
C TYR A 489 -0.39 28.56 -37.43
N ALA A 490 -0.98 27.55 -38.09
CA ALA A 490 -2.01 27.77 -39.09
C ALA A 490 -3.29 28.36 -38.48
N LEU A 491 -3.70 27.91 -37.29
CA LEU A 491 -4.81 28.48 -36.54
C LEU A 491 -4.52 29.94 -36.12
N GLU A 492 -3.31 30.20 -35.59
CA GLU A 492 -2.88 31.55 -35.23
C GLU A 492 -2.97 32.47 -36.44
N ARG A 493 -2.47 32.04 -37.61
CA ARG A 493 -2.53 32.82 -38.86
C ARG A 493 -3.99 33.11 -39.24
N LYS A 494 -4.88 32.14 -39.20
CA LYS A 494 -6.30 32.29 -39.52
C LYS A 494 -6.99 33.28 -38.58
N LEU A 495 -6.75 33.17 -37.28
CA LEU A 495 -7.28 34.09 -36.27
C LEU A 495 -6.78 35.49 -36.46
N PHE A 496 -5.49 35.69 -36.80
CA PHE A 496 -4.93 36.97 -37.12
C PHE A 496 -5.61 37.62 -38.33
N ASP A 497 -5.84 36.84 -39.40
CA ASP A 497 -6.52 37.34 -40.62
C ASP A 497 -7.99 37.71 -40.32
N MET A 498 -8.62 37.10 -39.33
CA MET A 498 -9.93 37.43 -38.80
C MET A 498 -9.92 38.63 -37.85
N GLY A 499 -8.76 39.26 -37.63
CA GLY A 499 -8.59 40.41 -36.72
C GLY A 499 -8.62 40.00 -35.24
N ARG A 500 -8.34 38.75 -34.92
CA ARG A 500 -8.32 38.20 -33.54
C ARG A 500 -6.90 38.19 -33.00
N THR A 501 -6.78 38.34 -31.69
CA THR A 501 -5.49 38.31 -30.98
C THR A 501 -5.26 36.91 -30.39
N ALA A 502 -4.37 36.16 -31.01
CA ALA A 502 -3.96 34.82 -30.54
C ALA A 502 -2.44 34.75 -30.43
N TYR A 503 -1.94 33.81 -29.60
CA TYR A 503 -0.52 33.58 -29.44
C TYR A 503 -0.23 32.09 -29.21
N VAL A 504 0.76 31.57 -29.98
CA VAL A 504 1.16 30.14 -29.85
C VAL A 504 2.25 30.01 -28.79
N LEU A 505 2.00 29.11 -27.83
CA LEU A 505 2.98 28.62 -26.87
C LEU A 505 3.39 27.22 -27.31
N ASP A 506 4.49 27.11 -28.05
CA ASP A 506 5.01 25.87 -28.56
C ASP A 506 6.02 25.23 -27.57
N GLY A 507 5.92 23.92 -27.34
CA GLY A 507 6.73 23.21 -26.36
C GLY A 507 8.23 23.25 -26.62
N GLN A 508 8.67 23.35 -27.88
CA GLN A 508 10.09 23.51 -28.23
C GLN A 508 10.52 24.95 -28.01
N ASN A 509 9.75 25.93 -28.49
CA ASN A 509 10.05 27.37 -28.31
C ASN A 509 10.08 27.75 -26.84
N MET A 510 9.23 27.17 -26.01
CA MET A 510 9.28 27.37 -24.57
C MET A 510 10.61 26.92 -23.97
N ARG A 511 11.18 25.80 -24.46
CA ARG A 511 12.51 25.31 -24.02
C ARG A 511 13.69 26.14 -24.53
N LEU A 512 13.50 26.94 -25.56
CA LEU A 512 14.51 27.94 -26.01
C LEU A 512 14.48 29.22 -25.17
N GLY A 513 13.44 29.40 -24.36
CA GLY A 513 13.23 30.63 -23.57
C GLY A 513 12.89 30.34 -22.10
N PRO A 514 11.62 30.51 -21.69
CA PRO A 514 11.20 30.40 -20.27
C PRO A 514 11.50 29.05 -19.60
N SER A 515 11.64 27.99 -20.36
CA SER A 515 11.88 26.63 -19.89
C SER A 515 13.23 26.05 -20.36
N LYS A 516 14.24 26.92 -20.58
CA LYS A 516 15.58 26.49 -21.05
C LYS A 516 16.36 25.62 -20.07
N ASP A 517 15.93 25.56 -18.83
CA ASP A 517 16.46 24.76 -17.74
C ASP A 517 15.89 23.34 -17.70
N LEU A 518 14.90 23.03 -18.56
CA LEU A 518 14.16 21.76 -18.53
C LEU A 518 14.60 20.81 -19.65
N GLY A 519 14.73 19.51 -19.29
CA GLY A 519 14.99 18.39 -20.21
C GLY A 519 13.72 17.81 -20.84
N PHE A 520 13.79 16.50 -21.18
CA PHE A 520 12.70 15.75 -21.82
C PHE A 520 12.17 14.59 -20.96
N ASP A 521 12.57 14.48 -19.70
CA ASP A 521 11.97 13.57 -18.73
C ASP A 521 10.53 13.95 -18.39
N ALA A 522 9.82 13.11 -17.68
CA ALA A 522 8.39 13.32 -17.37
C ALA A 522 8.16 14.60 -16.54
N GLU A 523 9.03 14.85 -15.55
CA GLU A 523 8.98 16.02 -14.68
C GLU A 523 9.20 17.31 -15.47
N SER A 524 10.25 17.36 -16.29
CA SER A 524 10.55 18.50 -17.15
C SER A 524 9.43 18.79 -18.16
N ARG A 525 8.76 17.75 -18.69
CA ARG A 525 7.59 17.94 -19.58
C ARG A 525 6.40 18.54 -18.86
N SER A 526 6.10 18.06 -17.66
CA SER A 526 5.02 18.58 -16.83
C SER A 526 5.27 20.03 -16.44
N GLU A 527 6.48 20.35 -15.97
CA GLU A 527 6.86 21.72 -15.60
C GLU A 527 6.86 22.68 -16.80
N ASN A 528 7.28 22.21 -17.97
CA ASN A 528 7.19 23.02 -19.19
C ASN A 528 5.74 23.37 -19.54
N LEU A 529 4.82 22.41 -19.44
CA LEU A 529 3.39 22.68 -19.64
C LEU A 529 2.85 23.61 -18.54
N ARG A 530 3.18 23.37 -17.27
CA ARG A 530 2.75 24.22 -16.16
C ARG A 530 3.15 25.68 -16.38
N ARG A 531 4.43 25.96 -16.72
CA ARG A 531 4.90 27.32 -17.02
C ARG A 531 4.13 27.94 -18.19
N SER A 532 3.84 27.14 -19.21
CA SER A 532 3.08 27.58 -20.38
C SER A 532 1.63 27.90 -20.03
N ILE A 533 1.00 27.13 -19.16
CA ILE A 533 -0.36 27.39 -18.67
C ILE A 533 -0.40 28.69 -17.83
N GLU A 534 0.61 28.97 -17.01
CA GLU A 534 0.68 30.26 -16.30
C GLU A 534 0.83 31.45 -17.26
N ILE A 535 1.59 31.30 -18.34
CA ILE A 535 1.67 32.34 -19.41
C ILE A 535 0.32 32.43 -20.14
N ALA A 536 -0.36 31.31 -20.41
CA ALA A 536 -1.69 31.31 -21.02
C ALA A 536 -2.72 32.06 -20.17
N LYS A 537 -2.68 31.93 -18.84
CA LYS A 537 -3.50 32.75 -17.92
C LYS A 537 -3.25 34.28 -18.13
N ILE A 538 -2.00 34.68 -18.25
CA ILE A 538 -1.66 36.08 -18.48
C ILE A 538 -2.22 36.57 -19.84
N ILE A 539 -2.12 35.74 -20.89
CA ILE A 539 -2.69 36.02 -22.20
C ILE A 539 -4.21 36.16 -22.10
N ASN A 540 -4.87 35.22 -21.40
CA ASN A 540 -6.32 35.25 -21.19
C ASN A 540 -6.78 36.46 -20.37
N GLN A 541 -6.04 36.83 -19.33
CA GLN A 541 -6.30 38.04 -18.56
C GLN A 541 -6.21 39.31 -19.44
N ASN A 542 -5.37 39.29 -20.48
CA ASN A 542 -5.29 40.36 -21.45
C ASN A 542 -6.40 40.29 -22.54
N GLY A 543 -7.27 39.30 -22.51
CA GLY A 543 -8.36 39.10 -23.47
C GLY A 543 -7.94 38.33 -24.73
N GLY A 544 -6.72 37.79 -24.76
CA GLY A 544 -6.17 37.00 -25.88
C GLY A 544 -6.54 35.52 -25.85
N ILE A 545 -6.29 34.86 -26.97
CA ILE A 545 -6.42 33.38 -27.12
C ILE A 545 -5.01 32.79 -27.04
N ALA A 546 -4.79 31.85 -26.12
CA ALA A 546 -3.55 31.09 -26.03
C ALA A 546 -3.69 29.73 -26.73
N ILE A 547 -2.75 29.41 -27.62
CA ILE A 547 -2.70 28.12 -28.34
C ILE A 547 -1.47 27.37 -27.84
N CYS A 548 -1.68 26.34 -26.98
CA CYS A 548 -0.61 25.57 -26.36
C CYS A 548 -0.35 24.29 -27.18
N SER A 549 0.81 24.15 -27.80
CA SER A 549 1.20 23.01 -28.63
C SER A 549 2.20 22.14 -27.87
N PHE A 550 1.72 21.05 -27.25
CA PHE A 550 2.52 20.16 -26.39
C PHE A 550 2.21 18.68 -26.64
N VAL A 551 3.17 17.81 -26.42
CA VAL A 551 2.91 16.36 -26.44
C VAL A 551 1.98 15.98 -25.28
N ALA A 552 2.26 16.47 -24.08
CA ALA A 552 1.48 16.26 -22.85
C ALA A 552 0.95 14.81 -22.69
N PRO A 553 1.84 13.81 -22.58
CA PRO A 553 1.44 12.40 -22.68
C PRO A 553 0.63 11.91 -21.48
N ASN A 554 0.73 12.57 -20.35
CA ASN A 554 0.10 12.16 -19.10
C ASN A 554 -1.28 12.85 -18.93
N ALA A 555 -2.33 12.06 -18.68
CA ALA A 555 -3.70 12.52 -18.51
C ALA A 555 -3.87 13.43 -17.29
N ASP A 556 -3.19 13.11 -16.18
CA ASP A 556 -3.28 13.90 -14.94
C ASP A 556 -2.72 15.30 -15.14
N VAL A 557 -1.63 15.45 -15.91
CA VAL A 557 -1.01 16.74 -16.22
C VAL A 557 -1.94 17.59 -17.11
N ARG A 558 -2.64 16.98 -18.08
CA ARG A 558 -3.64 17.68 -18.90
C ARG A 558 -4.86 18.09 -18.06
N GLN A 559 -5.30 17.24 -17.14
CA GLN A 559 -6.38 17.56 -16.22
C GLN A 559 -6.01 18.75 -15.31
N LYS A 560 -4.79 18.82 -14.80
CA LYS A 560 -4.30 19.99 -14.02
C LYS A 560 -4.26 21.26 -14.85
N ALA A 561 -3.88 21.20 -16.12
CA ALA A 561 -3.95 22.32 -17.04
C ALA A 561 -5.40 22.82 -17.21
N ARG A 562 -6.35 21.89 -17.36
CA ARG A 562 -7.79 22.19 -17.43
C ARG A 562 -8.30 22.88 -16.15
N GLU A 563 -7.95 22.34 -14.97
CA GLU A 563 -8.33 22.93 -13.68
C GLU A 563 -7.76 24.32 -13.48
N ALA A 564 -6.50 24.53 -13.88
CA ALA A 564 -5.83 25.80 -13.75
C ALA A 564 -6.44 26.93 -14.60
N ILE A 565 -6.99 26.62 -15.77
CA ILE A 565 -7.67 27.58 -16.68
C ILE A 565 -9.17 27.64 -16.40
N GLY A 566 -9.80 26.53 -16.05
CA GLY A 566 -11.22 26.43 -15.79
C GLY A 566 -12.06 26.35 -17.09
N GLN A 567 -13.22 27.03 -17.10
CA GLN A 567 -14.21 26.98 -18.20
C GLN A 567 -13.73 27.49 -19.57
N ASP A 568 -12.61 28.19 -19.60
CA ASP A 568 -12.05 28.75 -20.84
C ASP A 568 -10.99 27.82 -21.47
N PHE A 569 -10.93 26.55 -21.05
CA PHE A 569 -10.03 25.53 -21.57
C PHE A 569 -10.71 24.66 -22.64
N ILE A 570 -9.95 24.37 -23.72
CA ILE A 570 -10.33 23.43 -24.79
C ILE A 570 -9.17 22.47 -25.00
N GLU A 571 -9.42 21.17 -24.93
CA GLU A 571 -8.45 20.10 -25.24
C GLU A 571 -8.71 19.58 -26.67
N VAL A 572 -7.65 19.62 -27.49
CA VAL A 572 -7.68 19.12 -28.86
C VAL A 572 -6.69 17.99 -29.03
N TYR A 573 -7.18 16.82 -29.36
CA TYR A 573 -6.36 15.65 -29.57
C TYR A 573 -6.07 15.41 -31.05
N LEU A 574 -4.80 15.31 -31.42
CA LEU A 574 -4.36 14.91 -32.76
C LEU A 574 -4.10 13.41 -32.80
N SER A 575 -5.03 12.65 -33.36
CA SER A 575 -5.01 11.19 -33.39
C SER A 575 -4.28 10.63 -34.63
N ALA A 576 -3.00 10.92 -34.76
CA ALA A 576 -2.17 10.31 -35.80
C ALA A 576 -1.53 8.99 -35.28
N PRO A 577 -1.58 7.88 -36.04
CA PRO A 577 -0.86 6.65 -35.73
C PRO A 577 0.65 6.88 -35.61
N LEU A 578 1.33 6.08 -34.78
CA LEU A 578 2.77 6.24 -34.50
C LEU A 578 3.64 6.09 -35.76
N ASP A 579 3.32 5.12 -36.62
CA ASP A 579 4.02 4.87 -37.88
C ASP A 579 3.94 6.08 -38.83
N VAL A 580 2.78 6.76 -38.87
CA VAL A 580 2.59 8.01 -39.62
C VAL A 580 3.44 9.12 -38.99
N CYS A 581 3.45 9.23 -37.65
CA CYS A 581 4.27 10.22 -36.95
C CYS A 581 5.77 10.03 -37.22
N ILE A 582 6.25 8.78 -37.19
CA ILE A 582 7.65 8.44 -37.53
C ILE A 582 7.96 8.76 -38.99
N SER A 583 7.06 8.47 -39.93
CA SER A 583 7.25 8.77 -41.35
C SER A 583 7.36 10.28 -41.66
N ARG A 584 6.75 11.13 -40.81
CA ARG A 584 6.78 12.59 -40.90
C ARG A 584 7.97 13.24 -40.18
N ASP A 585 8.79 12.44 -39.51
CA ASP A 585 9.93 12.93 -38.74
C ASP A 585 11.13 13.30 -39.66
N THR A 586 11.05 14.50 -40.25
CA THR A 586 12.11 15.02 -41.13
C THR A 586 13.36 15.44 -40.37
N GLU A 587 13.26 15.70 -39.09
CA GLU A 587 14.37 16.12 -38.22
C GLU A 587 15.08 14.93 -37.58
N GLY A 588 14.52 13.72 -37.72
CA GLY A 588 15.10 12.50 -37.17
C GLY A 588 15.01 12.40 -35.66
N PHE A 589 14.01 13.02 -35.04
CA PHE A 589 13.82 13.01 -33.59
C PHE A 589 13.76 11.57 -33.04
N TYR A 590 12.96 10.71 -33.66
CA TYR A 590 12.84 9.30 -33.23
C TYR A 590 14.15 8.51 -33.38
N ASN A 591 14.93 8.79 -34.43
CA ASN A 591 16.21 8.10 -34.70
C ASN A 591 17.39 8.65 -33.88
N ASN A 592 17.34 9.91 -33.48
CA ASN A 592 18.43 10.59 -32.77
C ASN A 592 18.18 10.68 -31.25
N ALA A 593 16.99 10.36 -30.78
CA ALA A 593 16.62 10.48 -29.38
C ALA A 593 17.54 9.68 -28.45
N GLU A 594 17.94 8.47 -28.84
CA GLU A 594 18.93 7.67 -28.12
C GLU A 594 20.31 8.34 -28.03
N LYS A 595 20.74 9.02 -29.09
CA LYS A 595 22.05 9.70 -29.16
C LYS A 595 22.08 10.95 -28.28
N GLU A 596 20.94 11.60 -28.10
CA GLU A 596 20.76 12.81 -27.28
C GLU A 596 20.37 12.50 -25.84
N GLY A 597 20.35 11.22 -25.43
CA GLY A 597 20.01 10.81 -24.06
C GLY A 597 18.53 10.97 -23.73
N ILE A 598 17.64 10.99 -24.75
CA ILE A 598 16.20 11.04 -24.55
C ILE A 598 15.69 9.60 -24.38
N GLU A 599 15.69 9.11 -23.16
CA GLU A 599 15.26 7.73 -22.84
C GLU A 599 13.74 7.55 -22.87
N THR A 600 12.96 8.65 -22.83
CA THR A 600 11.50 8.62 -22.68
C THR A 600 10.80 9.25 -23.88
N ILE A 601 10.40 8.45 -24.87
CA ILE A 601 9.70 8.91 -26.08
C ILE A 601 8.23 8.47 -25.99
N PRO A 602 7.25 9.42 -25.89
CA PRO A 602 5.84 9.07 -25.85
C PRO A 602 5.39 8.32 -27.11
N GLY A 603 4.71 7.20 -26.90
CA GLY A 603 4.23 6.30 -27.96
C GLY A 603 5.25 5.26 -28.40
N LEU A 604 6.54 5.36 -28.00
CA LEU A 604 7.58 4.40 -28.34
C LEU A 604 8.15 3.70 -27.10
N SER A 605 8.78 4.45 -26.18
CA SER A 605 9.37 3.91 -24.94
C SER A 605 8.56 4.19 -23.69
N ILE A 606 7.65 5.15 -23.73
CA ILE A 606 6.64 5.41 -22.70
C ILE A 606 5.26 5.52 -23.33
N ASP A 607 4.24 5.18 -22.55
CA ASP A 607 2.85 5.29 -23.00
C ASP A 607 2.44 6.76 -23.22
N TYR A 608 1.61 6.97 -24.24
CA TYR A 608 0.85 8.19 -24.43
C TYR A 608 -0.60 7.92 -24.01
N GLU A 609 -1.02 8.49 -22.90
CA GLU A 609 -2.39 8.34 -22.39
C GLU A 609 -3.34 9.18 -23.26
N THR A 610 -4.08 8.51 -24.15
CA THR A 610 -5.04 9.16 -25.04
C THR A 610 -6.11 9.90 -24.24
N PRO A 611 -6.44 11.17 -24.60
CA PRO A 611 -7.53 11.90 -23.96
C PRO A 611 -8.85 11.14 -24.08
N GLU A 612 -9.57 10.97 -22.96
CA GLU A 612 -10.85 10.23 -22.95
C GLU A 612 -11.99 11.09 -23.49
N ASN A 613 -12.02 12.38 -23.18
CA ASN A 613 -13.10 13.30 -23.53
C ASN A 613 -12.56 14.67 -24.00
N PRO A 614 -11.76 14.73 -25.09
CA PRO A 614 -11.32 15.99 -25.64
C PRO A 614 -12.49 16.71 -26.32
N GLU A 615 -12.51 18.04 -26.29
CA GLU A 615 -13.53 18.82 -26.99
C GLU A 615 -13.47 18.61 -28.52
N LEU A 616 -12.27 18.26 -29.04
CA LEU A 616 -12.11 17.95 -30.47
C LEU A 616 -11.03 16.89 -30.69
N THR A 617 -11.33 15.90 -31.51
CA THR A 617 -10.35 14.93 -32.03
C THR A 617 -10.15 15.14 -33.53
N LEU A 618 -8.89 15.28 -33.95
CA LEU A 618 -8.49 15.52 -35.34
C LEU A 618 -7.60 14.37 -35.84
N PRO A 619 -8.09 13.48 -36.72
CA PRO A 619 -7.27 12.46 -37.38
C PRO A 619 -6.40 13.10 -38.47
N THR A 620 -5.24 13.64 -38.08
CA THR A 620 -4.36 14.39 -38.97
C THR A 620 -3.68 13.56 -40.05
N HIS A 621 -3.83 12.25 -40.03
CA HIS A 621 -3.41 11.35 -41.12
C HIS A 621 -4.44 11.30 -42.26
N GLU A 622 -5.68 11.70 -42.01
CA GLU A 622 -6.79 11.72 -42.94
C GLU A 622 -7.21 13.14 -43.37
N LEU A 623 -6.94 14.14 -42.52
CA LEU A 623 -7.35 15.53 -42.72
C LEU A 623 -6.15 16.41 -43.10
N ASP A 624 -6.37 17.34 -44.01
CA ASP A 624 -5.40 18.38 -44.30
C ASP A 624 -5.43 19.50 -43.24
N VAL A 625 -4.45 20.37 -43.27
CA VAL A 625 -4.27 21.44 -42.28
C VAL A 625 -5.45 22.43 -42.32
N ASP A 626 -5.93 22.79 -43.49
CA ASP A 626 -7.01 23.77 -43.65
C ASP A 626 -8.32 23.23 -43.06
N THR A 627 -8.68 21.99 -43.34
CA THR A 627 -9.83 21.31 -42.73
C THR A 627 -9.71 21.23 -41.20
N CYS A 628 -8.51 20.94 -40.66
CA CYS A 628 -8.28 20.93 -39.22
C CYS A 628 -8.51 22.31 -38.60
N VAL A 629 -8.00 23.37 -39.24
CA VAL A 629 -8.18 24.76 -38.78
C VAL A 629 -9.64 25.18 -38.84
N GLU A 630 -10.38 24.83 -39.90
CA GLU A 630 -11.80 25.13 -39.99
C GLU A 630 -12.62 24.52 -38.87
N ARG A 631 -12.35 23.25 -38.51
CA ARG A 631 -12.99 22.60 -37.35
C ARG A 631 -12.66 23.30 -36.03
N LEU A 632 -11.43 23.77 -35.87
CA LEU A 632 -11.02 24.53 -34.69
C LEU A 632 -11.72 25.91 -34.64
N ILE A 633 -11.87 26.61 -35.75
CA ILE A 633 -12.64 27.85 -35.82
C ILE A 633 -14.10 27.59 -35.45
N THR A 634 -14.73 26.57 -35.98
CA THR A 634 -16.12 26.21 -35.65
C THR A 634 -16.32 26.03 -34.15
N ILE A 635 -15.42 25.29 -33.47
CA ILE A 635 -15.50 25.11 -32.00
C ILE A 635 -15.31 26.44 -31.24
N LEU A 636 -14.48 27.34 -31.74
CA LEU A 636 -14.30 28.65 -31.13
C LEU A 636 -15.53 29.54 -31.32
N GLU A 637 -16.21 29.46 -32.47
CA GLU A 637 -17.46 30.14 -32.73
C GLU A 637 -18.61 29.59 -31.87
N ASP A 638 -18.78 28.26 -31.82
CA ASP A 638 -19.79 27.60 -30.99
C ASP A 638 -19.62 27.91 -29.49
N SER A 639 -18.39 28.03 -29.01
CA SER A 639 -18.09 28.46 -27.63
C SER A 639 -18.32 29.96 -27.40
N GLY A 640 -18.66 30.72 -28.43
CA GLY A 640 -18.81 32.17 -28.39
C GLY A 640 -17.52 32.92 -28.06
N THR A 641 -16.38 32.38 -28.49
CA THR A 641 -15.03 32.97 -28.31
C THR A 641 -14.77 34.03 -29.39
N LEU A 642 -15.21 33.77 -30.61
CA LEU A 642 -15.02 34.65 -31.79
C LEU A 642 -16.21 35.54 -32.07
#